data_d6ff3e57a4b3868cefcb62e7a74d0436
#
_entry.id   d6ff3e57a4b3868cefcb62e7a74d0436
#
_cell.length_a   1.000
_cell.length_b   1.000
_cell.length_c   1.000
_cell.angle_alpha   90.00
_cell.angle_beta   90.00
_cell.angle_gamma   90.00
#
_symmetry.space_group_name_H-M   'P 1'
#
loop_
_entity.id
_entity.type
_entity.pdbx_description
1 polymer ?
#
loop_
_entity_poly.entity_id
_entity_poly.type
_entity_poly.pdbx_seq_one_letter_code
_entity_poly.pdbx_strand_id
1 'polypeptide(L)'
;MTEQFNASSLRQPQGNASLSFGGEIVWRPTARHIAESNLTAFMRLHGVADFDALMARSTKDVAWFTDAVLKFLDIQFYEPYAQVVDLSAGIQFPTWCVDGRMNIVHNCVDKYQSSAISGQLSVVWEGEEGATKSLTYAELYKQVNKTANALRSLGLGKGDAIGLFMPMTPEIVIALLAIAKIGGIILPLFSGYGAGAIVSRMADADAKALFAADGAFRRGKAVEMKSVADEAAEQIPTLKHMIVLKRTGQAIKMKEGRDLWWRELIDGQSDAAETEKTGAEDPLMIIYTSGTTGRPKGALHTHCGFPVKAAQDMAFGTDVHGASRVAQVSDLLYKDVIYWMTDMGWMMGPWLVFGSLILGATMFLYDGAPDFPAPDRLWELAEKHKINQMGVSPTLIRSLIPHGDEHFKKHDLSSLKCFASTGEPWNPDPWMWLFEKVGGSKIPIVNYSGGTEISGGIVMGNPLMPLKPCAFSAPCPGIAADVADENGGSVRNAVGELIIKAPWIGMTRGFWKDRQRYLDTYWSRWENVWVHGDFAAIDNDGLWYILGRSDDTIKIAGKRLGPAEVESILVRHESIVEAAAIGAPHEVKGSELILFAVPAPGVERGEALRRELHEMVVAEMGRALAPKAILFVDDLPKTRNAKVMRRMIRAAYLGLDAGDTSSLVNPAAVDEIRNAK
;
A
#
# COMPACT_ATOMS: atom_id res chain seq x y z
N MET A 1 -41.10 9.46 -0.80
CA MET A 1 -41.08 9.13 -2.25
C MET A 1 -39.82 8.31 -2.49
N THR A 2 -40.02 7.02 -2.59
CA THR A 2 -38.98 6.04 -2.85
C THR A 2 -38.89 5.89 -4.37
N GLU A 3 -38.02 6.64 -5.01
CA GLU A 3 -37.67 6.37 -6.40
C GLU A 3 -36.62 5.23 -6.45
N GLN A 4 -37.03 4.16 -7.09
CA GLN A 4 -36.19 3.02 -7.41
C GLN A 4 -35.07 3.46 -8.35
N PHE A 5 -33.82 3.27 -7.94
CA PHE A 5 -32.65 3.39 -8.80
C PHE A 5 -32.78 2.37 -9.95
N ASN A 6 -32.97 2.85 -11.14
CA ASN A 6 -33.14 2.03 -12.34
C ASN A 6 -31.76 1.87 -13.02
N ALA A 7 -31.15 0.68 -12.86
CA ALA A 7 -29.84 0.31 -13.43
C ALA A 7 -29.87 0.02 -14.94
N SER A 8 -30.87 0.51 -15.68
CA SER A 8 -31.13 0.06 -17.07
C SER A 8 -30.67 0.98 -18.19
N SER A 9 -29.81 1.96 -17.97
CA SER A 9 -29.33 2.87 -19.04
C SER A 9 -27.92 2.61 -19.58
N LEU A 10 -27.33 1.44 -19.32
CA LEU A 10 -26.07 1.05 -19.97
C LEU A 10 -26.36 0.42 -21.33
N ARG A 11 -26.06 1.16 -22.41
CA ARG A 11 -26.16 0.69 -23.80
C ARG A 11 -25.27 -0.53 -24.02
N GLN A 12 -25.86 -1.62 -24.52
CA GLN A 12 -25.13 -2.80 -25.01
C GLN A 12 -24.37 -2.45 -26.29
N PRO A 13 -23.08 -2.72 -26.41
CA PRO A 13 -22.38 -2.81 -27.68
C PRO A 13 -22.56 -4.22 -28.28
N GLN A 14 -22.91 -4.30 -29.56
CA GLN A 14 -22.98 -5.54 -30.29
C GLN A 14 -21.58 -6.05 -30.66
N GLY A 15 -21.33 -7.32 -30.38
CA GLY A 15 -20.37 -8.20 -31.05
C GLY A 15 -18.92 -8.13 -30.65
N ASN A 16 -18.51 -9.03 -29.73
CA ASN A 16 -17.33 -9.91 -29.81
C ASN A 16 -17.29 -10.77 -28.53
N ALA A 17 -16.67 -11.95 -28.57
CA ALA A 17 -16.63 -12.88 -27.47
C ALA A 17 -16.25 -12.16 -26.17
N SER A 18 -17.18 -12.08 -25.21
CA SER A 18 -16.99 -11.38 -23.94
C SER A 18 -15.90 -12.07 -23.14
N LEU A 19 -14.81 -11.37 -22.85
CA LEU A 19 -13.90 -11.76 -21.79
C LEU A 19 -14.70 -11.71 -20.49
N SER A 20 -15.01 -12.88 -19.92
CA SER A 20 -15.72 -12.99 -18.64
C SER A 20 -14.70 -12.89 -17.52
N PHE A 21 -14.44 -11.68 -17.04
CA PHE A 21 -13.63 -11.48 -15.82
C PHE A 21 -14.51 -11.64 -14.58
N GLY A 22 -13.98 -12.33 -13.55
CA GLY A 22 -14.50 -12.34 -12.18
C GLY A 22 -15.88 -12.98 -11.94
N GLY A 23 -16.51 -13.56 -12.96
CA GLY A 23 -17.79 -14.25 -12.80
C GLY A 23 -18.98 -13.35 -12.49
N GLU A 24 -19.86 -13.78 -11.57
CA GLU A 24 -21.06 -13.05 -11.18
C GLU A 24 -20.81 -12.05 -10.05
N ILE A 25 -21.73 -11.08 -9.88
CA ILE A 25 -21.73 -10.17 -8.75
C ILE A 25 -22.07 -10.96 -7.48
N VAL A 26 -21.14 -11.01 -6.52
CA VAL A 26 -21.29 -11.77 -5.27
C VAL A 26 -21.72 -10.92 -4.09
N TRP A 27 -21.53 -9.61 -4.16
CA TRP A 27 -21.96 -8.67 -3.10
C TRP A 27 -22.53 -7.39 -3.69
N ARG A 28 -23.55 -6.86 -3.00
CA ARG A 28 -24.16 -5.56 -3.31
C ARG A 28 -24.26 -4.73 -2.05
N PRO A 29 -24.01 -3.41 -2.10
CA PRO A 29 -24.25 -2.54 -0.96
C PRO A 29 -25.74 -2.53 -0.59
N THR A 30 -26.01 -2.52 0.69
CA THR A 30 -27.37 -2.31 1.20
C THR A 30 -27.72 -0.83 1.12
N ALA A 31 -29.02 -0.49 1.20
CA ALA A 31 -29.47 0.91 1.30
C ALA A 31 -28.80 1.64 2.47
N ARG A 32 -28.50 0.93 3.56
CA ARG A 32 -27.80 1.48 4.72
C ARG A 32 -26.34 1.79 4.39
N HIS A 33 -25.59 0.88 3.75
CA HIS A 33 -24.21 1.14 3.32
C HIS A 33 -24.13 2.41 2.46
N ILE A 34 -25.06 2.56 1.50
CA ILE A 34 -25.11 3.72 0.63
C ILE A 34 -25.42 5.00 1.43
N ALA A 35 -26.48 4.97 2.25
CA ALA A 35 -26.98 6.18 2.93
C ALA A 35 -26.02 6.73 3.99
N GLU A 36 -25.29 5.83 4.68
CA GLU A 36 -24.37 6.19 5.77
C GLU A 36 -22.94 6.46 5.28
N SER A 37 -22.61 6.19 3.99
CA SER A 37 -21.24 6.32 3.49
C SER A 37 -20.76 7.77 3.43
N ASN A 38 -19.46 7.96 3.72
CA ASN A 38 -18.75 9.24 3.55
C ASN A 38 -18.86 9.75 2.10
N LEU A 39 -18.86 8.85 1.14
CA LEU A 39 -18.96 9.20 -0.28
C LEU A 39 -20.33 9.79 -0.63
N THR A 40 -21.42 9.22 -0.11
CA THR A 40 -22.78 9.78 -0.23
C THR A 40 -22.89 11.12 0.49
N ALA A 41 -22.29 11.24 1.68
CA ALA A 41 -22.26 12.48 2.41
C ALA A 41 -21.51 13.59 1.63
N PHE A 42 -20.37 13.26 1.02
CA PHE A 42 -19.62 14.16 0.15
C PHE A 42 -20.45 14.61 -1.06
N MET A 43 -21.05 13.67 -1.79
CA MET A 43 -21.90 13.99 -2.95
C MET A 43 -23.09 14.89 -2.57
N ARG A 44 -23.77 14.60 -1.47
CA ARG A 44 -24.89 15.41 -0.96
C ARG A 44 -24.43 16.83 -0.61
N LEU A 45 -23.31 16.98 0.08
CA LEU A 45 -22.75 18.28 0.46
C LEU A 45 -22.48 19.19 -0.78
N HIS A 46 -22.07 18.58 -1.88
CA HIS A 46 -21.68 19.29 -3.10
C HIS A 46 -22.75 19.25 -4.20
N GLY A 47 -23.96 18.77 -3.93
CA GLY A 47 -25.07 18.72 -4.89
C GLY A 47 -24.77 17.83 -6.11
N VAL A 48 -23.98 16.76 -5.93
CA VAL A 48 -23.64 15.77 -6.97
C VAL A 48 -24.67 14.65 -6.92
N ALA A 49 -25.27 14.35 -8.07
CA ALA A 49 -26.44 13.46 -8.13
C ALA A 49 -26.11 11.99 -7.82
N ASP A 50 -25.01 11.49 -8.35
CA ASP A 50 -24.58 10.10 -8.27
C ASP A 50 -23.06 9.96 -8.44
N PHE A 51 -22.57 8.72 -8.36
CA PHE A 51 -21.15 8.43 -8.45
C PHE A 51 -20.56 8.73 -9.85
N ASP A 52 -21.31 8.50 -10.92
CA ASP A 52 -20.86 8.77 -12.28
C ASP A 52 -20.69 10.29 -12.50
N ALA A 53 -21.64 11.07 -12.01
CA ALA A 53 -21.55 12.55 -12.00
C ALA A 53 -20.35 13.04 -11.16
N LEU A 54 -20.07 12.39 -10.02
CA LEU A 54 -18.90 12.68 -9.22
C LEU A 54 -17.62 12.40 -10.00
N MET A 55 -17.50 11.22 -10.62
CA MET A 55 -16.32 10.86 -11.41
C MET A 55 -16.11 11.81 -12.59
N ALA A 56 -17.17 12.11 -13.34
CA ALA A 56 -17.11 13.04 -14.47
C ALA A 56 -16.66 14.44 -14.04
N ARG A 57 -17.17 14.96 -12.92
CA ARG A 57 -16.80 16.29 -12.42
C ARG A 57 -15.41 16.32 -11.79
N SER A 58 -15.08 15.35 -10.95
CA SER A 58 -13.82 15.31 -10.19
C SER A 58 -12.59 15.14 -11.09
N THR A 59 -12.74 14.45 -12.23
CA THR A 59 -11.65 14.23 -13.18
C THR A 59 -11.52 15.38 -14.21
N LYS A 60 -12.61 16.09 -14.47
CA LYS A 60 -12.62 17.26 -15.36
C LYS A 60 -12.15 18.53 -14.64
N ASP A 61 -12.57 18.72 -13.40
CA ASP A 61 -12.23 19.90 -12.57
C ASP A 61 -11.51 19.42 -11.30
N VAL A 62 -10.23 19.11 -11.47
CA VAL A 62 -9.36 18.62 -10.39
C VAL A 62 -9.18 19.69 -9.28
N ALA A 63 -9.26 20.98 -9.63
CA ALA A 63 -9.17 22.06 -8.67
C ALA A 63 -10.39 22.09 -7.75
N TRP A 64 -11.60 22.08 -8.32
CA TRP A 64 -12.84 21.99 -7.53
C TRP A 64 -12.84 20.75 -6.63
N PHE A 65 -12.48 19.58 -7.19
CA PHE A 65 -12.52 18.33 -6.43
C PHE A 65 -11.54 18.38 -5.26
N THR A 66 -10.31 18.83 -5.49
CA THR A 66 -9.29 18.93 -4.44
C THR A 66 -9.72 19.89 -3.34
N ASP A 67 -10.21 21.09 -3.69
CA ASP A 67 -10.72 22.07 -2.72
C ASP A 67 -11.89 21.48 -1.89
N ALA A 68 -12.81 20.78 -2.56
CA ALA A 68 -13.93 20.11 -1.91
C ALA A 68 -13.47 19.03 -0.92
N VAL A 69 -12.48 18.22 -1.30
CA VAL A 69 -11.89 17.17 -0.44
C VAL A 69 -11.15 17.80 0.76
N LEU A 70 -10.33 18.83 0.54
CA LEU A 70 -9.64 19.52 1.64
C LEU A 70 -10.63 20.05 2.68
N LYS A 71 -11.75 20.64 2.24
CA LYS A 71 -12.81 21.14 3.11
C LYS A 71 -13.57 20.00 3.78
N PHE A 72 -13.90 18.93 3.07
CA PHE A 72 -14.60 17.77 3.61
C PHE A 72 -13.79 17.07 4.70
N LEU A 73 -12.47 16.92 4.51
CA LEU A 73 -11.56 16.35 5.48
C LEU A 73 -11.14 17.32 6.60
N ASP A 74 -11.66 18.56 6.60
CA ASP A 74 -11.29 19.62 7.55
C ASP A 74 -9.78 19.84 7.62
N ILE A 75 -9.13 19.92 6.45
CA ILE A 75 -7.70 20.22 6.37
C ILE A 75 -7.49 21.72 6.65
N GLN A 76 -6.78 22.01 7.72
CA GLN A 76 -6.52 23.37 8.19
C GLN A 76 -5.15 23.85 7.74
N PHE A 77 -5.10 25.12 7.32
CA PHE A 77 -3.89 25.84 6.91
C PHE A 77 -3.61 26.96 7.90
N TYR A 78 -2.36 27.24 8.20
CA TYR A 78 -1.95 28.43 8.94
C TYR A 78 -2.16 29.70 8.10
N GLU A 79 -1.84 29.61 6.81
CA GLU A 79 -2.11 30.61 5.79
C GLU A 79 -2.80 29.90 4.62
N PRO A 80 -4.00 30.33 4.21
CA PRO A 80 -4.74 29.67 3.14
C PRO A 80 -4.00 29.78 1.81
N TYR A 81 -4.19 28.80 0.93
CA TYR A 81 -3.64 28.86 -0.41
C TYR A 81 -4.34 29.91 -1.27
N ALA A 82 -3.58 30.56 -2.16
CA ALA A 82 -4.10 31.51 -3.14
C ALA A 82 -4.78 30.81 -4.34
N GLN A 83 -4.26 29.62 -4.71
CA GLN A 83 -4.74 28.81 -5.82
C GLN A 83 -4.64 27.33 -5.45
N VAL A 84 -5.65 26.53 -5.82
CA VAL A 84 -5.69 25.09 -5.49
C VAL A 84 -4.61 24.31 -6.23
N VAL A 85 -4.43 24.59 -7.52
CA VAL A 85 -3.41 23.93 -8.35
C VAL A 85 -2.91 24.89 -9.44
N ASP A 86 -1.60 24.91 -9.63
CA ASP A 86 -0.94 25.53 -10.77
C ASP A 86 -0.35 24.44 -11.68
N LEU A 87 -0.71 24.48 -12.97
CA LEU A 87 -0.25 23.55 -14.01
C LEU A 87 0.66 24.21 -15.04
N SER A 88 1.17 25.39 -14.78
CA SER A 88 2.03 26.15 -15.71
C SER A 88 3.31 25.40 -16.09
N ALA A 89 3.82 24.54 -15.21
CA ALA A 89 4.97 23.66 -15.45
C ALA A 89 4.61 22.32 -16.14
N GLY A 90 3.36 22.17 -16.59
CA GLY A 90 2.80 20.93 -17.14
C GLY A 90 2.17 20.02 -16.09
N ILE A 91 1.33 19.08 -16.55
CA ILE A 91 0.62 18.15 -15.65
C ILE A 91 1.55 17.15 -14.94
N GLN A 92 2.78 17.02 -15.42
CA GLN A 92 3.85 16.20 -14.80
C GLN A 92 4.38 16.81 -13.51
N PHE A 93 4.25 18.14 -13.35
CA PHE A 93 4.79 18.91 -12.22
C PHE A 93 3.76 19.89 -11.68
N PRO A 94 2.59 19.42 -11.22
CA PRO A 94 1.58 20.28 -10.62
C PRO A 94 2.09 20.84 -9.29
N THR A 95 1.79 22.11 -9.02
CA THR A 95 1.97 22.73 -7.70
C THR A 95 0.61 22.84 -7.03
N TRP A 96 0.41 22.18 -5.92
CA TRP A 96 -0.87 22.17 -5.20
C TRP A 96 -0.86 23.13 -4.01
N CYS A 97 -2.03 23.69 -3.70
CA CYS A 97 -2.22 24.61 -2.56
C CYS A 97 -1.18 25.75 -2.59
N VAL A 98 -1.07 26.43 -3.76
CA VAL A 98 -0.07 27.46 -4.04
C VAL A 98 -0.08 28.53 -2.95
N ASP A 99 1.09 28.90 -2.43
CA ASP A 99 1.32 29.83 -1.31
C ASP A 99 0.70 29.42 0.03
N GLY A 100 0.01 28.29 0.09
CA GLY A 100 -0.56 27.75 1.33
C GLY A 100 0.52 27.33 2.33
N ARG A 101 0.33 27.66 3.61
CA ARG A 101 1.21 27.20 4.70
C ARG A 101 0.47 26.25 5.62
N MET A 102 1.00 25.07 5.75
CA MET A 102 0.44 24.01 6.58
C MET A 102 1.54 23.06 7.07
N ASN A 103 1.30 22.40 8.17
CA ASN A 103 2.04 21.20 8.54
C ASN A 103 1.01 20.11 8.80
N ILE A 104 1.19 18.95 8.18
CA ILE A 104 0.17 17.89 8.28
C ILE A 104 0.00 17.39 9.72
N VAL A 105 1.01 17.52 10.59
CA VAL A 105 0.91 17.12 12.00
C VAL A 105 -0.16 17.94 12.72
N HIS A 106 -0.35 19.22 12.35
CA HIS A 106 -1.46 20.01 12.87
C HIS A 106 -2.80 19.29 12.60
N ASN A 107 -2.98 18.77 11.39
CA ASN A 107 -4.21 18.09 10.99
C ASN A 107 -4.35 16.66 11.55
N CYS A 108 -3.25 16.03 11.93
CA CYS A 108 -3.23 14.69 12.54
C CYS A 108 -3.42 14.71 14.06
N VAL A 109 -2.91 15.73 14.73
CA VAL A 109 -2.77 15.70 16.19
C VAL A 109 -3.12 17.04 16.85
N ASP A 110 -2.53 18.16 16.40
CA ASP A 110 -2.57 19.41 17.17
C ASP A 110 -3.98 20.00 17.25
N LYS A 111 -4.73 20.00 16.13
CA LYS A 111 -6.10 20.55 16.06
C LYS A 111 -7.09 19.87 16.99
N TYR A 112 -6.78 18.65 17.45
CA TYR A 112 -7.70 17.88 18.29
C TYR A 112 -7.56 18.17 19.79
N GLN A 113 -6.51 18.89 20.21
CA GLN A 113 -6.21 19.05 21.65
C GLN A 113 -7.31 19.79 22.44
N SER A 114 -8.03 20.70 21.80
CA SER A 114 -9.16 21.42 22.38
C SER A 114 -10.52 20.79 22.10
N SER A 115 -10.56 19.57 21.55
CA SER A 115 -11.78 18.89 21.14
C SER A 115 -12.05 17.63 21.98
N ALA A 116 -13.29 17.08 21.89
CA ALA A 116 -13.64 15.82 22.51
C ALA A 116 -12.81 14.61 21.99
N ILE A 117 -12.13 14.76 20.86
CA ILE A 117 -11.25 13.74 20.28
C ILE A 117 -9.98 13.58 21.12
N SER A 118 -9.55 14.61 21.84
CA SER A 118 -8.32 14.60 22.65
C SER A 118 -8.20 13.38 23.58
N GLY A 119 -9.27 13.01 24.25
CA GLY A 119 -9.33 11.84 25.15
C GLY A 119 -9.58 10.49 24.46
N GLN A 120 -9.70 10.46 23.15
CA GLN A 120 -9.95 9.22 22.39
C GLN A 120 -8.67 8.51 22.03
N LEU A 121 -8.76 7.18 21.82
CA LEU A 121 -7.62 6.39 21.37
C LEU A 121 -7.23 6.80 19.95
N SER A 122 -5.96 7.09 19.75
CA SER A 122 -5.34 7.33 18.44
C SER A 122 -4.56 6.11 17.95
N VAL A 123 -3.84 5.46 18.88
CA VAL A 123 -3.01 4.28 18.61
C VAL A 123 -3.33 3.21 19.64
N VAL A 124 -3.57 1.99 19.16
CA VAL A 124 -3.57 0.75 19.96
C VAL A 124 -2.51 -0.16 19.38
N TRP A 125 -1.74 -0.80 20.21
CA TRP A 125 -0.64 -1.65 19.79
C TRP A 125 -0.59 -2.94 20.59
N GLU A 126 -0.18 -4.01 19.92
CA GLU A 126 0.17 -5.27 20.54
C GLU A 126 1.47 -5.80 19.92
N GLY A 127 2.38 -6.26 20.77
CA GLY A 127 3.59 -6.98 20.38
C GLY A 127 3.33 -8.48 20.26
N GLU A 128 4.21 -9.17 19.54
CA GLU A 128 4.12 -10.63 19.35
C GLU A 128 4.12 -11.38 20.69
N GLU A 129 4.82 -10.87 21.67
CA GLU A 129 4.93 -11.41 23.04
C GLU A 129 3.71 -11.10 23.93
N GLY A 130 2.68 -10.45 23.37
CA GLY A 130 1.44 -10.11 24.08
C GLY A 130 1.47 -8.80 24.87
N ALA A 131 2.58 -8.07 24.86
CA ALA A 131 2.63 -6.73 25.45
C ALA A 131 1.69 -5.79 24.69
N THR A 132 0.95 -4.94 25.40
CA THR A 132 0.00 -3.98 24.81
C THR A 132 0.30 -2.57 25.26
N LYS A 133 0.03 -1.60 24.39
CA LYS A 133 0.10 -0.17 24.67
C LYS A 133 -0.95 0.58 23.90
N SER A 134 -1.55 1.58 24.49
CA SER A 134 -2.45 2.49 23.81
C SER A 134 -2.09 3.94 24.10
N LEU A 135 -2.41 4.82 23.16
CA LEU A 135 -2.24 6.26 23.30
C LEU A 135 -3.54 6.94 22.88
N THR A 136 -4.00 7.87 23.70
CA THR A 136 -5.00 8.85 23.32
C THR A 136 -4.39 9.90 22.37
N TYR A 137 -5.22 10.71 21.70
CA TYR A 137 -4.74 11.84 20.91
C TYR A 137 -3.93 12.83 21.78
N ALA A 138 -4.34 13.06 23.04
CA ALA A 138 -3.60 13.92 23.97
C ALA A 138 -2.23 13.33 24.36
N GLU A 139 -2.16 12.03 24.60
CA GLU A 139 -0.89 11.38 24.93
C GLU A 139 0.04 11.35 23.71
N LEU A 140 -0.50 11.04 22.52
CA LEU A 140 0.26 11.09 21.28
C LEU A 140 0.83 12.49 21.03
N TYR A 141 0.02 13.55 21.21
CA TYR A 141 0.46 14.95 21.10
C TYR A 141 1.65 15.23 22.02
N LYS A 142 1.58 14.87 23.30
CA LYS A 142 2.65 15.09 24.26
C LYS A 142 3.94 14.35 23.85
N GLN A 143 3.83 13.10 23.44
CA GLN A 143 5.00 12.32 23.02
C GLN A 143 5.63 12.85 21.73
N VAL A 144 4.82 13.28 20.78
CA VAL A 144 5.29 13.93 19.54
C VAL A 144 6.01 15.24 19.85
N ASN A 145 5.47 16.05 20.74
CA ASN A 145 6.10 17.32 21.15
C ASN A 145 7.44 17.11 21.86
N LYS A 146 7.52 16.17 22.82
CA LYS A 146 8.78 15.84 23.48
C LYS A 146 9.83 15.37 22.47
N THR A 147 9.44 14.50 21.54
CA THR A 147 10.36 14.00 20.51
C THR A 147 10.78 15.09 19.55
N ALA A 148 9.86 15.99 19.14
CA ALA A 148 10.19 17.14 18.30
C ALA A 148 11.19 18.10 18.96
N ASN A 149 11.00 18.40 20.25
CA ASN A 149 11.95 19.21 21.03
C ASN A 149 13.31 18.52 21.16
N ALA A 150 13.33 17.21 21.37
CA ALA A 150 14.54 16.41 21.40
C ALA A 150 15.31 16.47 20.07
N LEU A 151 14.62 16.33 18.93
CA LEU A 151 15.24 16.47 17.61
C LEU A 151 15.84 17.86 17.40
N ARG A 152 15.13 18.93 17.81
CA ARG A 152 15.66 20.31 17.75
C ARG A 152 16.89 20.50 18.63
N SER A 153 16.94 19.88 19.82
CA SER A 153 18.11 19.95 20.71
C SER A 153 19.36 19.28 20.09
N LEU A 154 19.18 18.37 19.13
CA LEU A 154 20.23 17.78 18.31
C LEU A 154 20.61 18.62 17.10
N GLY A 155 20.02 19.81 16.92
CA GLY A 155 20.24 20.70 15.78
C GLY A 155 19.55 20.24 14.50
N LEU A 156 18.53 19.38 14.61
CA LEU A 156 17.72 18.93 13.48
C LEU A 156 16.51 19.84 13.29
N GLY A 157 16.10 20.06 12.02
CA GLY A 157 15.01 20.96 11.68
C GLY A 157 14.50 20.78 10.26
N LYS A 158 13.93 21.87 9.74
CA LYS A 158 13.31 21.89 8.42
C LYS A 158 14.26 21.46 7.31
N GLY A 159 13.81 20.52 6.47
CA GLY A 159 14.56 19.99 5.33
C GLY A 159 15.59 18.90 5.67
N ASP A 160 15.79 18.60 6.95
CA ASP A 160 16.70 17.53 7.35
C ASP A 160 16.05 16.16 7.15
N ALA A 161 16.69 15.27 6.40
CA ALA A 161 16.22 13.91 6.19
C ALA A 161 16.59 13.02 7.40
N ILE A 162 15.61 12.26 7.90
CA ILE A 162 15.74 11.41 9.09
C ILE A 162 15.13 10.04 8.80
N GLY A 163 15.96 8.99 8.95
CA GLY A 163 15.56 7.60 8.72
C GLY A 163 14.71 7.02 9.86
N LEU A 164 13.77 6.15 9.50
CA LEU A 164 12.98 5.34 10.43
C LEU A 164 13.20 3.85 10.14
N PHE A 165 14.08 3.22 10.90
CA PHE A 165 14.38 1.78 10.85
C PHE A 165 13.95 1.13 12.17
N MET A 166 12.65 0.92 12.33
CA MET A 166 12.01 0.50 13.57
C MET A 166 10.90 -0.52 13.32
N PRO A 167 10.56 -1.36 14.31
CA PRO A 167 9.36 -2.21 14.25
C PRO A 167 8.08 -1.38 14.36
N MET A 168 6.93 -1.98 14.03
CA MET A 168 5.61 -1.34 14.06
C MET A 168 5.09 -1.15 15.48
N THR A 169 5.71 -0.26 16.22
CA THR A 169 5.37 0.13 17.60
C THR A 169 4.75 1.55 17.64
N PRO A 170 4.13 1.98 18.74
CA PRO A 170 3.65 3.36 18.87
C PRO A 170 4.76 4.40 18.68
N GLU A 171 5.99 4.05 19.03
CA GLU A 171 7.15 4.95 18.94
C GLU A 171 7.48 5.29 17.46
N ILE A 172 7.29 4.39 16.50
CA ILE A 172 7.53 4.72 15.09
C ILE A 172 6.53 5.77 14.56
N VAL A 173 5.29 5.75 15.07
CA VAL A 173 4.29 6.78 14.78
C VAL A 173 4.68 8.12 15.39
N ILE A 174 5.16 8.11 16.65
CA ILE A 174 5.65 9.31 17.35
C ILE A 174 6.83 9.91 16.57
N ALA A 175 7.81 9.08 16.16
CA ALA A 175 8.98 9.54 15.40
C ALA A 175 8.58 10.14 14.05
N LEU A 176 7.72 9.46 13.30
CA LEU A 176 7.22 9.94 12.00
C LEU A 176 6.59 11.32 12.12
N LEU A 177 5.70 11.49 13.11
CA LEU A 177 5.02 12.77 13.34
C LEU A 177 5.99 13.84 13.90
N ALA A 178 6.93 13.48 14.75
CA ALA A 178 7.91 14.43 15.29
C ALA A 178 8.86 14.97 14.22
N ILE A 179 9.29 14.13 13.28
CA ILE A 179 10.08 14.54 12.12
C ILE A 179 9.28 15.54 11.28
N ALA A 180 8.04 15.21 10.94
CA ALA A 180 7.17 16.09 10.17
C ALA A 180 6.88 17.41 10.92
N LYS A 181 6.73 17.36 12.26
CA LYS A 181 6.44 18.53 13.11
C LYS A 181 7.55 19.57 13.07
N ILE A 182 8.80 19.15 12.99
CA ILE A 182 9.95 20.06 12.86
C ILE A 182 10.22 20.49 11.40
N GLY A 183 9.39 20.07 10.44
CA GLY A 183 9.60 20.29 9.02
C GLY A 183 10.70 19.41 8.40
N GLY A 184 11.11 18.36 9.08
CA GLY A 184 12.07 17.37 8.59
C GLY A 184 11.44 16.44 7.52
N ILE A 185 12.30 15.76 6.78
CA ILE A 185 11.91 14.82 5.72
C ILE A 185 11.98 13.38 6.26
N ILE A 186 10.86 12.69 6.25
CA ILE A 186 10.74 11.32 6.71
C ILE A 186 11.35 10.38 5.67
N LEU A 187 12.27 9.50 6.07
CA LEU A 187 12.76 8.37 5.26
C LEU A 187 12.30 7.07 5.89
N PRO A 188 11.13 6.56 5.53
CA PRO A 188 10.66 5.29 6.06
C PRO A 188 11.47 4.14 5.47
N LEU A 189 12.05 3.32 6.34
CA LEU A 189 12.87 2.18 5.98
C LEU A 189 12.20 0.90 6.45
N PHE A 190 12.17 -0.09 5.56
CA PHE A 190 11.59 -1.38 5.90
C PHE A 190 12.38 -2.07 7.02
N SER A 191 11.69 -2.50 8.08
CA SER A 191 12.30 -3.09 9.29
C SER A 191 13.13 -4.35 9.04
N GLY A 192 13.02 -4.93 7.86
CA GLY A 192 13.78 -6.09 7.41
C GLY A 192 14.94 -5.79 6.46
N TYR A 193 15.29 -4.52 6.23
CA TYR A 193 16.44 -4.21 5.38
C TYR A 193 17.78 -4.64 6.01
N GLY A 194 18.70 -5.12 5.16
CA GLY A 194 20.10 -5.21 5.49
C GLY A 194 20.82 -3.86 5.36
N ALA A 195 22.03 -3.78 5.86
CA ALA A 195 22.81 -2.53 5.93
C ALA A 195 22.93 -1.83 4.56
N GLY A 196 23.26 -2.54 3.50
CA GLY A 196 23.40 -1.97 2.14
C GLY A 196 22.13 -1.27 1.63
N ALA A 197 20.94 -1.79 1.98
CA ALA A 197 19.67 -1.16 1.63
C ALA A 197 19.43 0.14 2.40
N ILE A 198 19.82 0.20 3.66
CA ILE A 198 19.75 1.39 4.48
C ILE A 198 20.71 2.45 3.94
N VAL A 199 21.97 2.04 3.67
CA VAL A 199 23.02 2.93 3.13
C VAL A 199 22.56 3.60 1.83
N SER A 200 22.09 2.82 0.87
CA SER A 200 21.72 3.36 -0.44
C SER A 200 20.64 4.44 -0.38
N ARG A 201 19.69 4.31 0.56
CA ARG A 201 18.56 5.25 0.71
C ARG A 201 18.94 6.47 1.54
N MET A 202 19.62 6.24 2.65
CA MET A 202 20.01 7.33 3.55
C MET A 202 21.11 8.21 2.96
N ALA A 203 22.05 7.63 2.24
CA ALA A 203 23.12 8.39 1.55
C ALA A 203 22.54 9.22 0.38
N ASP A 204 21.60 8.66 -0.41
CA ASP A 204 20.94 9.39 -1.49
C ASP A 204 20.16 10.62 -0.99
N ALA A 205 19.57 10.51 0.20
CA ALA A 205 18.82 11.58 0.85
C ALA A 205 19.68 12.52 1.75
N ASP A 206 20.98 12.31 1.85
CA ASP A 206 21.89 13.03 2.77
C ASP A 206 21.36 13.02 4.23
N ALA A 207 20.85 11.89 4.68
CA ALA A 207 20.20 11.76 5.98
C ALA A 207 21.14 12.08 7.15
N LYS A 208 20.64 12.88 8.12
CA LYS A 208 21.41 13.37 9.28
C LYS A 208 21.21 12.54 10.53
N ALA A 209 20.07 11.88 10.66
CA ALA A 209 19.76 11.05 11.83
C ALA A 209 19.00 9.79 11.41
N LEU A 210 19.03 8.80 12.30
CA LEU A 210 18.34 7.52 12.16
C LEU A 210 17.68 7.14 13.46
N PHE A 211 16.37 6.90 13.44
CA PHE A 211 15.71 6.16 14.49
C PHE A 211 15.87 4.66 14.24
N ALA A 212 16.33 3.93 15.24
CA ALA A 212 16.50 2.49 15.23
C ALA A 212 15.94 1.84 16.48
N ALA A 213 15.87 0.51 16.53
CA ALA A 213 15.56 -0.25 17.72
C ALA A 213 16.70 -1.20 18.09
N ASP A 214 16.77 -1.61 19.35
CA ASP A 214 17.70 -2.68 19.76
C ASP A 214 17.37 -3.99 19.02
N GLY A 215 16.11 -4.27 18.77
CA GLY A 215 15.62 -5.40 18.02
C GLY A 215 14.10 -5.39 17.87
N ALA A 216 13.56 -6.46 17.30
CA ALA A 216 12.14 -6.74 17.18
C ALA A 216 11.86 -8.21 17.52
N PHE A 217 10.63 -8.54 17.93
CA PHE A 217 10.23 -9.92 18.09
C PHE A 217 9.68 -10.50 16.78
N ARG A 218 10.10 -11.72 16.46
CA ARG A 218 9.58 -12.43 15.28
C ARG A 218 9.60 -13.94 15.54
N ARG A 219 8.43 -14.58 15.52
CA ARG A 219 8.23 -16.03 15.77
C ARG A 219 8.90 -16.48 17.08
N GLY A 220 8.66 -15.73 18.17
CA GLY A 220 9.18 -16.01 19.50
C GLY A 220 10.67 -15.72 19.68
N LYS A 221 11.34 -15.11 18.72
CA LYS A 221 12.78 -14.79 18.79
C LYS A 221 12.99 -13.27 18.70
N ALA A 222 13.95 -12.77 19.44
CA ALA A 222 14.46 -11.43 19.26
C ALA A 222 15.37 -11.40 18.01
N VAL A 223 15.04 -10.51 17.06
CA VAL A 223 15.82 -10.25 15.84
C VAL A 223 16.58 -8.96 16.05
N GLU A 224 17.88 -8.98 15.82
CA GLU A 224 18.74 -7.81 15.96
C GLU A 224 18.45 -6.77 14.88
N MET A 225 18.34 -5.50 15.27
CA MET A 225 18.22 -4.37 14.36
C MET A 225 19.38 -3.39 14.51
N LYS A 226 19.85 -3.18 15.72
CA LYS A 226 20.92 -2.20 16.02
C LYS A 226 22.24 -2.54 15.31
N SER A 227 22.63 -3.81 15.25
CA SER A 227 23.85 -4.24 14.56
C SER A 227 23.80 -3.92 13.06
N VAL A 228 22.64 -4.12 12.42
CA VAL A 228 22.41 -3.76 11.00
C VAL A 228 22.48 -2.23 10.81
N ALA A 229 21.87 -1.48 11.74
CA ALA A 229 21.91 -0.02 11.71
C ALA A 229 23.33 0.52 11.92
N ASP A 230 24.15 -0.13 12.76
CA ASP A 230 25.57 0.23 13.00
C ASP A 230 26.42 0.04 11.75
N GLU A 231 26.30 -1.13 11.10
CA GLU A 231 26.99 -1.43 9.85
C GLU A 231 26.62 -0.42 8.75
N ALA A 232 25.37 -0.03 8.66
CA ALA A 232 24.93 1.01 7.73
C ALA A 232 25.52 2.37 8.09
N ALA A 233 25.49 2.76 9.36
CA ALA A 233 25.94 4.05 9.85
C ALA A 233 27.44 4.33 9.59
N GLU A 234 28.27 3.31 9.52
CA GLU A 234 29.67 3.45 9.17
C GLU A 234 29.91 3.91 7.74
N GLN A 235 28.93 3.71 6.86
CA GLN A 235 28.98 4.02 5.43
C GLN A 235 28.19 5.28 5.05
N ILE A 236 27.59 6.00 6.03
CA ILE A 236 26.78 7.19 5.78
C ILE A 236 27.45 8.41 6.45
N PRO A 237 28.31 9.16 5.72
CA PRO A 237 29.11 10.25 6.31
C PRO A 237 28.26 11.39 6.89
N THR A 238 27.03 11.58 6.40
CA THR A 238 26.10 12.63 6.85
C THR A 238 25.41 12.29 8.15
N LEU A 239 25.39 11.02 8.57
CA LEU A 239 24.68 10.54 9.76
C LEU A 239 25.42 10.96 11.03
N LYS A 240 24.80 11.85 11.81
CA LYS A 240 25.35 12.38 13.06
C LYS A 240 24.77 11.71 14.28
N HIS A 241 23.50 11.33 14.26
CA HIS A 241 22.75 10.82 15.41
C HIS A 241 22.01 9.54 15.09
N MET A 242 22.05 8.59 16.01
CA MET A 242 21.21 7.39 16.01
C MET A 242 20.41 7.35 17.31
N ILE A 243 19.09 7.43 17.20
CA ILE A 243 18.16 7.42 18.33
C ILE A 243 17.58 6.01 18.45
N VAL A 244 17.89 5.34 19.57
CA VAL A 244 17.64 3.91 19.74
C VAL A 244 16.49 3.66 20.71
N LEU A 245 15.47 2.95 20.21
CA LEU A 245 14.38 2.42 21.04
C LEU A 245 14.82 1.12 21.70
N LYS A 246 14.61 1.02 23.01
CA LYS A 246 14.75 -0.24 23.75
C LYS A 246 13.44 -1.03 23.64
N ARG A 247 13.36 -1.95 22.67
CA ARG A 247 12.16 -2.76 22.37
C ARG A 247 12.25 -4.17 22.96
N THR A 248 13.37 -4.85 22.72
CA THR A 248 13.58 -6.25 23.15
C THR A 248 14.36 -6.36 24.43
N GLY A 249 15.13 -5.33 24.79
CA GLY A 249 15.98 -5.32 25.97
C GLY A 249 17.25 -6.14 25.84
N GLN A 250 17.58 -6.63 24.63
CA GLN A 250 18.84 -7.34 24.38
C GLN A 250 20.04 -6.39 24.56
N ALA A 251 21.19 -6.97 24.89
CA ALA A 251 22.42 -6.22 25.02
C ALA A 251 22.91 -5.74 23.66
N ILE A 252 23.10 -4.44 23.50
CA ILE A 252 23.60 -3.80 22.29
C ILE A 252 24.80 -2.91 22.59
N LYS A 253 25.61 -2.62 21.58
CA LYS A 253 26.67 -1.61 21.68
C LYS A 253 26.07 -0.23 21.36
N MET A 254 26.43 0.76 22.18
CA MET A 254 26.12 2.18 21.94
C MET A 254 27.41 2.91 21.65
N LYS A 255 27.50 3.57 20.47
CA LYS A 255 28.66 4.37 20.08
C LYS A 255 28.56 5.76 20.68
N GLU A 256 29.49 6.11 21.57
CA GLU A 256 29.57 7.42 22.22
C GLU A 256 29.64 8.55 21.16
N GLY A 257 28.92 9.65 21.40
CA GLY A 257 28.84 10.80 20.53
C GLY A 257 27.90 10.67 19.33
N ARG A 258 27.40 9.45 19.02
CA ARG A 258 26.46 9.21 17.95
C ARG A 258 25.11 8.64 18.46
N ASP A 259 25.16 7.63 19.33
CA ASP A 259 24.00 6.86 19.74
C ASP A 259 23.38 7.40 21.02
N LEU A 260 22.05 7.53 21.01
CA LEU A 260 21.26 8.08 22.08
C LEU A 260 20.09 7.16 22.40
N TRP A 261 19.86 6.82 23.65
CA TRP A 261 18.63 6.15 24.04
C TRP A 261 17.44 7.10 23.89
N TRP A 262 16.40 6.67 23.16
CA TRP A 262 15.21 7.49 22.93
C TRP A 262 14.61 8.01 24.23
N ARG A 263 14.39 7.12 25.22
CA ARG A 263 13.77 7.50 26.48
C ARG A 263 14.55 8.57 27.20
N GLU A 264 15.86 8.43 27.27
CA GLU A 264 16.75 9.40 27.92
C GLU A 264 16.77 10.74 27.17
N LEU A 265 16.74 10.69 25.85
CA LEU A 265 16.74 11.88 25.00
C LEU A 265 15.47 12.72 25.18
N ILE A 266 14.28 12.08 25.33
CA ILE A 266 13.01 12.79 25.54
C ILE A 266 12.71 13.10 27.01
N ASP A 267 13.46 12.49 27.94
CA ASP A 267 13.28 12.75 29.35
C ASP A 267 13.66 14.22 29.69
N GLY A 268 12.80 14.89 30.42
CA GLY A 268 12.97 16.33 30.71
C GLY A 268 12.57 17.27 29.54
N GLN A 269 12.23 16.80 28.36
CA GLN A 269 11.73 17.65 27.28
C GLN A 269 10.31 18.13 27.60
N SER A 270 10.02 19.38 27.19
CA SER A 270 8.66 19.93 27.27
C SER A 270 7.67 19.14 26.44
N ASP A 271 6.46 18.92 26.96
CA ASP A 271 5.32 18.31 26.22
C ASP A 271 4.56 19.34 25.38
N ALA A 272 5.05 20.59 25.30
CA ALA A 272 4.62 21.62 24.38
C ALA A 272 5.76 21.91 23.38
N ALA A 273 5.44 21.90 22.08
CA ALA A 273 6.37 22.23 21.02
C ALA A 273 5.67 23.00 19.91
N GLU A 274 6.34 23.98 19.36
CA GLU A 274 5.85 24.67 18.18
C GLU A 274 5.90 23.75 16.95
N THR A 275 4.85 23.81 16.11
CA THR A 275 4.83 23.09 14.84
C THR A 275 5.38 23.99 13.75
N GLU A 276 6.38 23.51 13.00
CA GLU A 276 6.96 24.26 11.89
C GLU A 276 5.88 24.59 10.86
N LYS A 277 5.77 25.86 10.51
CA LYS A 277 4.81 26.34 9.48
C LYS A 277 5.41 26.15 8.08
N THR A 278 5.39 24.91 7.61
CA THR A 278 5.91 24.55 6.28
C THR A 278 5.05 25.12 5.16
N GLY A 279 5.60 25.25 3.96
CA GLY A 279 4.79 25.39 2.75
C GLY A 279 4.01 24.10 2.49
N ALA A 280 2.84 24.20 1.84
CA ALA A 280 2.03 23.03 1.50
C ALA A 280 2.79 22.01 0.63
N GLU A 281 3.65 22.50 -0.25
CA GLU A 281 4.50 21.70 -1.16
C GLU A 281 5.90 21.41 -0.60
N ASP A 282 6.21 21.79 0.64
CA ASP A 282 7.48 21.42 1.24
C ASP A 282 7.59 19.88 1.34
N PRO A 283 8.79 19.32 1.11
CA PRO A 283 9.04 17.90 1.26
C PRO A 283 8.63 17.38 2.64
N LEU A 284 7.78 16.36 2.66
CA LEU A 284 7.36 15.64 3.87
C LEU A 284 8.09 14.31 4.02
N MET A 285 8.19 13.58 2.91
CA MET A 285 8.62 12.18 2.94
C MET A 285 9.21 11.75 1.60
N ILE A 286 10.24 10.92 1.65
CA ILE A 286 10.78 10.23 0.49
C ILE A 286 10.65 8.73 0.72
N ILE A 287 9.78 8.07 -0.07
CA ILE A 287 9.63 6.61 -0.03
C ILE A 287 10.40 6.00 -1.19
N TYR A 288 11.33 5.12 -0.87
CA TYR A 288 12.13 4.43 -1.88
C TYR A 288 11.45 3.14 -2.34
N THR A 289 11.25 3.02 -3.65
CA THR A 289 10.74 1.82 -4.30
C THR A 289 11.83 1.11 -5.10
N SER A 290 11.67 -0.20 -5.30
CA SER A 290 12.59 -0.98 -6.15
C SER A 290 12.46 -0.52 -7.61
N GLY A 291 13.56 -0.04 -8.19
CA GLY A 291 13.60 0.32 -9.61
C GLY A 291 13.92 -0.87 -10.50
N THR A 292 13.40 -0.87 -11.72
CA THR A 292 13.76 -1.86 -12.76
C THR A 292 15.26 -1.83 -13.16
N THR A 293 15.93 -0.70 -12.89
CA THR A 293 17.36 -0.46 -13.22
C THR A 293 18.32 -0.75 -12.07
N GLY A 294 17.87 -1.38 -10.97
CA GLY A 294 18.72 -1.76 -9.84
C GLY A 294 18.96 -0.68 -8.79
N ARG A 295 18.77 0.61 -9.09
CA ARG A 295 18.81 1.69 -8.09
C ARG A 295 17.43 1.98 -7.54
N PRO A 296 17.24 2.15 -6.21
CA PRO A 296 15.97 2.58 -5.64
C PRO A 296 15.52 3.93 -6.23
N LYS A 297 14.19 4.12 -6.35
CA LYS A 297 13.58 5.39 -6.77
C LYS A 297 13.01 6.06 -5.54
N GLY A 298 13.47 7.23 -5.17
CA GLY A 298 12.94 8.00 -4.04
C GLY A 298 11.75 8.85 -4.49
N ALA A 299 10.52 8.36 -4.31
CA ALA A 299 9.31 9.14 -4.59
C ALA A 299 9.14 10.25 -3.55
N LEU A 300 9.10 11.50 -4.03
CA LEU A 300 8.97 12.68 -3.18
C LEU A 300 7.49 13.02 -2.91
N HIS A 301 7.14 13.15 -1.64
CA HIS A 301 5.81 13.51 -1.18
C HIS A 301 5.83 14.76 -0.31
N THR A 302 4.74 15.54 -0.37
CA THR A 302 4.59 16.85 0.28
C THR A 302 3.54 16.83 1.38
N HIS A 303 3.51 17.87 2.21
CA HIS A 303 2.56 18.00 3.33
C HIS A 303 1.09 18.00 2.85
N CYS A 304 0.77 18.63 1.72
CA CYS A 304 -0.59 18.64 1.17
C CYS A 304 -0.90 17.41 0.29
N GLY A 305 0.12 16.64 -0.12
CA GLY A 305 -0.03 15.57 -1.10
C GLY A 305 -0.43 14.22 -0.50
N PHE A 306 0.57 13.44 -0.08
CA PHE A 306 0.38 12.06 0.39
C PHE A 306 -0.66 11.91 1.50
N PRO A 307 -0.63 12.73 2.59
CA PRO A 307 -1.55 12.54 3.70
C PRO A 307 -3.01 12.80 3.33
N VAL A 308 -3.26 13.80 2.49
CA VAL A 308 -4.62 14.14 2.03
C VAL A 308 -5.19 13.01 1.16
N LYS A 309 -4.37 12.48 0.23
CA LYS A 309 -4.79 11.32 -0.59
C LYS A 309 -5.06 10.08 0.26
N ALA A 310 -4.22 9.80 1.26
CA ALA A 310 -4.43 8.69 2.18
C ALA A 310 -5.77 8.80 2.93
N ALA A 311 -6.06 9.98 3.49
CA ALA A 311 -7.33 10.23 4.18
C ALA A 311 -8.54 10.19 3.24
N GLN A 312 -8.41 10.71 2.02
CA GLN A 312 -9.43 10.63 0.97
C GLN A 312 -9.78 9.17 0.64
N ASP A 313 -8.77 8.34 0.40
CA ASP A 313 -8.98 6.94 0.03
C ASP A 313 -9.58 6.12 1.19
N MET A 314 -9.15 6.39 2.42
CA MET A 314 -9.78 5.78 3.60
C MET A 314 -11.25 6.19 3.73
N ALA A 315 -11.56 7.48 3.55
CA ALA A 315 -12.93 7.97 3.69
C ALA A 315 -13.84 7.46 2.57
N PHE A 316 -13.37 7.43 1.32
CA PHE A 316 -14.23 7.17 0.16
C PHE A 316 -14.23 5.72 -0.31
N GLY A 317 -13.19 4.97 -0.03
CA GLY A 317 -13.07 3.58 -0.44
C GLY A 317 -13.40 2.59 0.66
N THR A 318 -12.65 2.61 1.74
CA THR A 318 -12.90 1.71 2.88
C THR A 318 -13.94 2.26 3.85
N ASP A 319 -14.45 3.47 3.60
CA ASP A 319 -15.53 4.12 4.35
C ASP A 319 -15.23 4.23 5.86
N VAL A 320 -14.01 4.66 6.18
CA VAL A 320 -13.58 4.85 7.57
C VAL A 320 -14.31 6.03 8.20
N HIS A 321 -14.99 5.77 9.30
CA HIS A 321 -15.66 6.76 10.12
C HIS A 321 -14.83 7.09 11.35
N GLY A 322 -14.36 8.33 11.43
CA GLY A 322 -13.65 8.87 12.57
C GLY A 322 -14.47 9.91 13.31
N ALA A 323 -13.91 10.44 14.39
CA ALA A 323 -14.56 11.44 15.22
C ALA A 323 -14.37 12.89 14.70
N SER A 324 -13.76 13.09 13.54
CA SER A 324 -13.64 14.40 12.88
C SER A 324 -15.00 14.88 12.33
N ARG A 325 -15.07 16.12 11.79
CA ARG A 325 -16.32 16.72 11.26
C ARG A 325 -17.04 15.85 10.23
N VAL A 326 -16.35 14.94 9.57
CA VAL A 326 -16.94 13.93 8.68
C VAL A 326 -18.01 13.10 9.43
N ALA A 327 -17.79 12.84 10.73
CA ALA A 327 -18.75 12.16 11.60
C ALA A 327 -20.02 12.99 11.95
N GLN A 328 -20.01 14.32 11.75
CA GLN A 328 -21.17 15.16 12.02
C GLN A 328 -22.29 15.05 10.96
N VAL A 329 -22.01 14.36 9.85
CA VAL A 329 -22.99 14.10 8.79
C VAL A 329 -23.85 12.87 9.10
N SER A 330 -23.41 12.01 10.04
CA SER A 330 -24.21 10.93 10.60
C SER A 330 -24.29 11.10 12.12
N ASP A 331 -25.46 10.95 12.72
CA ASP A 331 -25.66 10.88 14.18
C ASP A 331 -24.96 9.65 14.82
N LEU A 332 -24.12 8.97 14.06
CA LEU A 332 -23.43 7.75 14.43
C LEU A 332 -22.08 8.09 15.06
N LEU A 333 -21.97 7.94 16.37
CA LEU A 333 -20.73 8.00 17.15
C LEU A 333 -19.83 6.78 16.88
N TYR A 334 -19.61 6.42 15.61
CA TYR A 334 -18.72 5.32 15.26
C TYR A 334 -17.28 5.81 15.23
N LYS A 335 -16.42 5.03 15.86
CA LYS A 335 -14.96 5.18 15.83
C LYS A 335 -14.41 3.89 15.29
N ASP A 336 -13.99 3.91 14.04
CA ASP A 336 -13.40 2.74 13.46
C ASP A 336 -12.00 2.52 14.01
N VAL A 337 -11.70 1.25 14.25
CA VAL A 337 -10.36 0.73 14.53
C VAL A 337 -9.83 0.12 13.24
N ILE A 338 -8.74 0.68 12.73
CA ILE A 338 -8.17 0.32 11.44
C ILE A 338 -6.88 -0.44 11.67
N TYR A 339 -6.79 -1.62 11.10
CA TYR A 339 -5.57 -2.41 11.04
C TYR A 339 -5.16 -2.66 9.60
N TRP A 340 -3.88 -2.52 9.32
CA TRP A 340 -3.29 -2.97 8.07
C TRP A 340 -2.02 -3.77 8.37
N MET A 341 -1.96 -5.00 7.87
CA MET A 341 -0.75 -5.82 7.97
C MET A 341 0.32 -5.24 7.04
N THR A 342 1.16 -4.37 7.59
CA THR A 342 2.17 -3.62 6.83
C THR A 342 3.40 -3.29 7.67
N ASP A 343 4.33 -2.55 7.08
CA ASP A 343 5.54 -2.00 7.71
C ASP A 343 5.68 -0.53 7.32
N MET A 344 6.34 0.27 8.14
CA MET A 344 6.49 1.70 7.85
C MET A 344 7.30 1.97 6.58
N GLY A 345 8.20 1.09 6.21
CA GLY A 345 8.99 1.19 4.97
C GLY A 345 8.22 0.95 3.66
N TRP A 346 6.93 0.63 3.76
CA TRP A 346 6.01 0.52 2.62
C TRP A 346 4.96 1.62 2.65
N MET A 347 4.43 1.99 1.48
CA MET A 347 3.43 3.05 1.36
C MET A 347 2.27 2.92 2.36
N MET A 348 1.81 1.69 2.62
CA MET A 348 0.65 1.45 3.50
C MET A 348 0.93 1.75 4.98
N GLY A 349 2.18 1.80 5.43
CA GLY A 349 2.53 2.22 6.79
C GLY A 349 2.20 3.70 7.04
N PRO A 350 2.85 4.64 6.36
CA PRO A 350 2.50 6.06 6.43
C PRO A 350 1.04 6.36 6.04
N TRP A 351 0.48 5.61 5.07
CA TRP A 351 -0.93 5.72 4.67
C TRP A 351 -1.87 5.46 5.85
N LEU A 352 -1.62 4.37 6.61
CA LEU A 352 -2.37 4.04 7.82
C LEU A 352 -2.28 5.17 8.86
N VAL A 353 -1.07 5.68 9.10
CA VAL A 353 -0.85 6.74 10.11
C VAL A 353 -1.59 8.02 9.72
N PHE A 354 -1.30 8.57 8.56
CA PHE A 354 -1.87 9.86 8.16
C PHE A 354 -3.38 9.77 7.94
N GLY A 355 -3.86 8.75 7.23
CA GLY A 355 -5.27 8.59 6.95
C GLY A 355 -6.10 8.46 8.22
N SER A 356 -5.71 7.57 9.14
CA SER A 356 -6.43 7.36 10.41
C SER A 356 -6.47 8.63 11.26
N LEU A 357 -5.32 9.30 11.42
CA LEU A 357 -5.23 10.46 12.30
C LEU A 357 -5.95 11.69 11.73
N ILE A 358 -5.91 11.94 10.43
CA ILE A 358 -6.67 13.04 9.81
C ILE A 358 -8.17 12.83 10.00
N LEU A 359 -8.66 11.59 9.90
CA LEU A 359 -10.07 11.24 10.09
C LEU A 359 -10.48 11.22 11.57
N GLY A 360 -9.55 11.25 12.51
CA GLY A 360 -9.85 11.12 13.95
C GLY A 360 -10.24 9.70 14.35
N ALA A 361 -9.77 8.70 13.61
CA ALA A 361 -9.99 7.27 13.86
C ALA A 361 -8.90 6.68 14.78
N THR A 362 -9.03 5.40 15.12
CA THR A 362 -8.02 4.65 15.90
C THR A 362 -7.26 3.72 14.99
N MET A 363 -5.92 3.82 14.95
CA MET A 363 -5.11 2.81 14.28
C MET A 363 -4.70 1.69 15.26
N PHE A 364 -4.76 0.45 14.78
CA PHE A 364 -4.17 -0.69 15.46
C PHE A 364 -2.86 -1.06 14.79
N LEU A 365 -1.82 -1.28 15.59
CA LEU A 365 -0.49 -1.70 15.14
C LEU A 365 -0.17 -3.06 15.75
N TYR A 366 0.42 -3.93 14.97
CA TYR A 366 0.92 -5.22 15.43
C TYR A 366 2.38 -5.40 15.03
N ASP A 367 3.22 -5.71 16.02
CA ASP A 367 4.65 -5.99 15.84
C ASP A 367 4.89 -7.49 16.05
N GLY A 368 4.62 -8.29 15.03
CA GLY A 368 4.74 -9.74 15.07
C GLY A 368 4.35 -10.45 13.78
N ALA A 369 4.41 -11.78 13.79
CA ALA A 369 3.94 -12.60 12.69
C ALA A 369 2.43 -12.87 12.82
N PRO A 370 1.64 -12.78 11.72
CA PRO A 370 0.18 -12.87 11.78
C PRO A 370 -0.36 -14.28 12.08
N ASP A 371 0.50 -15.27 12.03
CA ASP A 371 0.23 -16.70 12.23
C ASP A 371 1.03 -17.29 13.42
N PHE A 372 1.53 -16.43 14.33
CA PHE A 372 2.30 -16.84 15.50
C PHE A 372 1.79 -16.12 16.77
N PRO A 373 1.67 -16.82 17.93
CA PRO A 373 2.14 -18.19 18.23
C PRO A 373 1.25 -19.31 17.64
N ALA A 374 0.07 -18.98 17.14
CA ALA A 374 -0.86 -19.92 16.54
C ALA A 374 -1.48 -19.36 15.24
N PRO A 375 -1.95 -20.21 14.32
CA PRO A 375 -2.49 -19.77 13.02
C PRO A 375 -3.72 -18.86 13.11
N ASP A 376 -4.39 -18.79 14.24
CA ASP A 376 -5.54 -17.92 14.50
C ASP A 376 -5.19 -16.51 14.99
N ARG A 377 -3.89 -16.21 15.13
CA ARG A 377 -3.42 -14.94 15.70
C ARG A 377 -4.04 -13.69 15.06
N LEU A 378 -4.16 -13.67 13.75
CA LEU A 378 -4.77 -12.54 13.02
C LEU A 378 -6.23 -12.31 13.46
N TRP A 379 -6.99 -13.40 13.63
CA TRP A 379 -8.40 -13.37 13.99
C TRP A 379 -8.60 -13.06 15.48
N GLU A 380 -7.71 -13.56 16.35
CA GLU A 380 -7.63 -13.18 17.76
C GLU A 380 -7.45 -11.67 17.93
N LEU A 381 -6.52 -11.07 17.17
CA LEU A 381 -6.31 -9.62 17.19
C LEU A 381 -7.57 -8.85 16.76
N ALA A 382 -8.27 -9.34 15.71
CA ALA A 382 -9.51 -8.74 15.25
C ALA A 382 -10.60 -8.72 16.33
N GLU A 383 -10.80 -9.85 17.01
CA GLU A 383 -11.74 -9.98 18.11
C GLU A 383 -11.36 -9.12 19.30
N LYS A 384 -10.12 -9.26 19.77
CA LYS A 384 -9.60 -8.59 20.98
C LYS A 384 -9.65 -7.07 20.89
N HIS A 385 -9.25 -6.53 19.75
CA HIS A 385 -9.16 -5.09 19.54
C HIS A 385 -10.36 -4.50 18.78
N LYS A 386 -11.41 -5.32 18.54
CA LYS A 386 -12.64 -4.92 17.85
C LYS A 386 -12.35 -4.17 16.54
N ILE A 387 -11.45 -4.75 15.74
CA ILE A 387 -11.03 -4.18 14.46
C ILE A 387 -12.25 -4.10 13.52
N ASN A 388 -12.44 -2.93 12.89
CA ASN A 388 -13.53 -2.69 11.96
C ASN A 388 -13.07 -2.79 10.50
N GLN A 389 -11.87 -2.34 10.21
CA GLN A 389 -11.26 -2.33 8.89
C GLN A 389 -9.97 -3.16 8.94
N MET A 390 -9.91 -4.24 8.18
CA MET A 390 -8.74 -5.13 8.18
C MET A 390 -8.06 -5.17 6.82
N GLY A 391 -6.87 -4.59 6.74
CA GLY A 391 -6.02 -4.63 5.55
C GLY A 391 -5.17 -5.90 5.48
N VAL A 392 -5.31 -6.65 4.39
CA VAL A 392 -4.61 -7.91 4.14
C VAL A 392 -3.94 -7.92 2.77
N SER A 393 -3.07 -8.89 2.52
CA SER A 393 -2.60 -9.20 1.17
C SER A 393 -3.12 -10.55 0.70
N PRO A 394 -3.26 -10.77 -0.62
CA PRO A 394 -3.62 -12.09 -1.15
C PRO A 394 -2.70 -13.20 -0.67
N THR A 395 -1.39 -12.96 -0.59
CA THR A 395 -0.42 -13.95 -0.07
C THR A 395 -0.65 -14.28 1.40
N LEU A 396 -0.97 -13.29 2.25
CA LEU A 396 -1.31 -13.56 3.65
C LEU A 396 -2.50 -14.52 3.74
N ILE A 397 -3.55 -14.26 2.98
CA ILE A 397 -4.74 -15.12 2.99
C ILE A 397 -4.41 -16.52 2.48
N ARG A 398 -3.65 -16.64 1.37
CA ARG A 398 -3.19 -17.98 0.88
C ARG A 398 -2.40 -18.73 1.93
N SER A 399 -1.59 -18.07 2.75
CA SER A 399 -0.82 -18.73 3.81
C SER A 399 -1.68 -19.20 4.98
N LEU A 400 -2.85 -18.59 5.20
CA LEU A 400 -3.76 -18.95 6.29
C LEU A 400 -4.72 -20.10 5.93
N ILE A 401 -5.12 -20.22 4.66
CA ILE A 401 -6.06 -21.25 4.18
C ILE A 401 -5.65 -22.68 4.58
N PRO A 402 -4.38 -23.12 4.41
CA PRO A 402 -3.97 -24.50 4.74
C PRO A 402 -4.10 -24.88 6.22
N HIS A 403 -4.21 -23.88 7.10
CA HIS A 403 -4.37 -24.15 8.53
C HIS A 403 -5.79 -24.59 8.94
N GLY A 404 -6.78 -24.38 8.06
CA GLY A 404 -8.16 -24.82 8.29
C GLY A 404 -9.10 -23.73 8.82
N ASP A 405 -10.40 -23.96 8.57
CA ASP A 405 -11.47 -23.02 8.92
C ASP A 405 -11.71 -22.90 10.44
N GLU A 406 -11.30 -23.89 11.25
CA GLU A 406 -11.49 -23.88 12.70
C GLU A 406 -10.77 -22.72 13.38
N HIS A 407 -9.71 -22.18 12.76
CA HIS A 407 -8.91 -21.10 13.32
C HIS A 407 -9.68 -19.78 13.37
N PHE A 408 -10.36 -19.37 12.31
CA PHE A 408 -11.16 -18.13 12.36
C PHE A 408 -12.52 -18.32 13.07
N LYS A 409 -13.09 -19.54 13.03
CA LYS A 409 -14.41 -19.84 13.65
C LYS A 409 -14.40 -19.77 15.19
N LYS A 410 -13.24 -19.78 15.82
CA LYS A 410 -13.10 -19.62 17.28
C LYS A 410 -13.36 -18.19 17.76
N HIS A 411 -13.31 -17.21 16.84
CA HIS A 411 -13.27 -15.79 17.15
C HIS A 411 -14.55 -15.06 16.74
N ASP A 412 -14.95 -14.08 17.54
CA ASP A 412 -16.03 -13.15 17.21
C ASP A 412 -15.51 -12.06 16.27
N LEU A 413 -15.77 -12.21 14.97
CA LEU A 413 -15.40 -11.27 13.94
C LEU A 413 -16.50 -10.26 13.60
N SER A 414 -17.56 -10.16 14.42
CA SER A 414 -18.74 -9.29 14.18
C SER A 414 -18.41 -7.81 14.15
N SER A 415 -17.25 -7.39 14.68
CA SER A 415 -16.78 -6.01 14.57
C SER A 415 -16.30 -5.63 13.17
N LEU A 416 -15.90 -6.60 12.34
CA LEU A 416 -15.40 -6.35 11.00
C LEU A 416 -16.50 -5.82 10.08
N LYS A 417 -16.25 -4.70 9.44
CA LYS A 417 -17.13 -4.07 8.45
C LYS A 417 -16.59 -4.23 7.03
N CYS A 418 -15.26 -4.31 6.88
CA CYS A 418 -14.60 -4.35 5.59
C CYS A 418 -13.25 -5.07 5.70
N PHE A 419 -12.96 -5.93 4.73
CA PHE A 419 -11.60 -6.30 4.39
C PHE A 419 -11.09 -5.37 3.31
N ALA A 420 -9.85 -4.92 3.43
CA ALA A 420 -9.18 -4.16 2.38
C ALA A 420 -7.93 -4.92 1.92
N SER A 421 -7.60 -4.84 0.63
CA SER A 421 -6.50 -5.64 0.10
C SER A 421 -5.69 -4.92 -0.96
N THR A 422 -4.37 -5.03 -0.87
CA THR A 422 -3.43 -4.52 -1.85
C THR A 422 -2.15 -5.36 -1.92
N GLY A 423 -1.26 -5.00 -2.85
CA GLY A 423 0.10 -5.54 -2.98
C GLY A 423 0.31 -6.44 -4.19
N GLU A 424 -0.69 -7.22 -4.55
CA GLU A 424 -0.66 -8.11 -5.71
C GLU A 424 -2.08 -8.43 -6.22
N PRO A 425 -2.25 -8.90 -7.45
CA PRO A 425 -3.55 -9.38 -7.94
C PRO A 425 -4.03 -10.60 -7.14
N TRP A 426 -5.34 -10.69 -6.94
CA TRP A 426 -5.99 -11.84 -6.33
C TRP A 426 -6.18 -13.00 -7.32
N ASN A 427 -6.13 -14.21 -6.76
CA ASN A 427 -6.73 -15.38 -7.37
C ASN A 427 -8.18 -15.53 -6.87
N PRO A 428 -9.13 -16.04 -7.66
CA PRO A 428 -10.53 -16.15 -7.26
C PRO A 428 -10.76 -16.99 -5.99
N ASP A 429 -10.14 -18.16 -5.88
CA ASP A 429 -10.39 -19.09 -4.77
C ASP A 429 -10.03 -18.52 -3.39
N PRO A 430 -8.83 -17.97 -3.14
CA PRO A 430 -8.52 -17.34 -1.85
C PRO A 430 -9.36 -16.08 -1.59
N TRP A 431 -9.75 -15.32 -2.65
CA TRP A 431 -10.66 -14.20 -2.51
C TRP A 431 -12.05 -14.68 -2.03
N MET A 432 -12.59 -15.73 -2.67
CA MET A 432 -13.88 -16.32 -2.30
C MET A 432 -13.83 -16.96 -0.91
N TRP A 433 -12.73 -17.61 -0.54
CA TRP A 433 -12.55 -18.15 0.81
C TRP A 433 -12.66 -17.04 1.87
N LEU A 434 -11.95 -15.93 1.67
CA LEU A 434 -12.03 -14.79 2.58
C LEU A 434 -13.46 -14.21 2.63
N PHE A 435 -14.10 -14.05 1.47
CA PHE A 435 -15.43 -13.48 1.37
C PHE A 435 -16.51 -14.38 1.97
N GLU A 436 -16.56 -15.65 1.56
CA GLU A 436 -17.63 -16.58 1.97
C GLU A 436 -17.42 -17.16 3.36
N LYS A 437 -16.19 -17.68 3.62
CA LYS A 437 -15.92 -18.40 4.86
C LYS A 437 -15.70 -17.48 6.03
N VAL A 438 -14.79 -16.53 5.89
CA VAL A 438 -14.45 -15.62 6.98
C VAL A 438 -15.46 -14.47 7.05
N GLY A 439 -15.79 -13.86 5.93
CA GLY A 439 -16.72 -12.73 5.83
C GLY A 439 -18.19 -13.10 5.85
N GLY A 440 -18.52 -14.40 5.82
CA GLY A 440 -19.91 -14.90 5.83
C GLY A 440 -20.76 -14.37 4.68
N SER A 441 -20.18 -14.08 3.53
CA SER A 441 -20.79 -13.45 2.35
C SER A 441 -21.45 -12.08 2.63
N LYS A 442 -21.00 -11.39 3.68
CA LYS A 442 -21.58 -10.10 4.13
C LYS A 442 -20.53 -8.99 4.16
N ILE A 443 -19.30 -9.32 4.55
CA ILE A 443 -18.23 -8.33 4.69
C ILE A 443 -17.59 -8.12 3.32
N PRO A 444 -17.63 -6.91 2.74
CA PRO A 444 -17.02 -6.63 1.44
C PRO A 444 -15.50 -6.71 1.50
N ILE A 445 -14.90 -7.09 0.36
CA ILE A 445 -13.46 -6.99 0.16
C ILE A 445 -13.18 -5.81 -0.77
N VAL A 446 -12.68 -4.72 -0.22
CA VAL A 446 -12.27 -3.54 -0.97
C VAL A 446 -10.85 -3.78 -1.52
N ASN A 447 -10.76 -4.20 -2.78
CA ASN A 447 -9.49 -4.25 -3.47
C ASN A 447 -8.96 -2.83 -3.73
N TYR A 448 -7.65 -2.64 -3.60
CA TYR A 448 -6.99 -1.34 -3.66
C TYR A 448 -5.69 -1.47 -4.47
N SER A 449 -5.63 -0.88 -5.64
CA SER A 449 -4.45 -0.89 -6.51
C SER A 449 -4.00 0.50 -6.87
N GLY A 450 -2.72 0.72 -6.71
CA GLY A 450 -2.02 1.96 -6.97
C GLY A 450 -0.54 1.81 -6.66
N GLY A 451 0.07 2.82 -6.07
CA GLY A 451 1.49 2.74 -5.78
C GLY A 451 1.99 3.87 -4.91
N THR A 452 3.24 3.77 -4.54
CA THR A 452 3.93 4.80 -3.75
C THR A 452 3.84 6.16 -4.43
N GLU A 453 4.10 6.21 -5.73
CA GLU A 453 4.09 7.45 -6.51
C GLU A 453 2.69 8.05 -6.71
N ILE A 454 1.66 7.25 -6.46
CA ILE A 454 0.25 7.66 -6.48
C ILE A 454 -0.18 8.23 -5.12
N SER A 455 0.53 7.90 -4.05
CA SER A 455 0.16 8.11 -2.63
C SER A 455 -1.10 7.36 -2.22
N GLY A 456 -1.47 6.34 -2.97
CA GLY A 456 -2.71 5.62 -2.72
C GLY A 456 -3.18 4.80 -3.91
N GLY A 457 -4.50 4.73 -4.09
CA GLY A 457 -5.16 3.98 -5.14
C GLY A 457 -5.33 4.76 -6.44
N ILE A 458 -5.20 4.03 -7.55
CA ILE A 458 -5.71 4.42 -8.86
C ILE A 458 -7.13 3.88 -9.00
N VAL A 459 -7.29 2.59 -8.70
CA VAL A 459 -8.59 1.91 -8.69
C VAL A 459 -8.82 1.24 -7.35
N MET A 460 -10.07 1.24 -6.88
CA MET A 460 -10.44 0.63 -5.60
C MET A 460 -11.91 0.21 -5.55
N GLY A 461 -12.26 -0.60 -4.56
CA GLY A 461 -13.64 -0.79 -4.17
C GLY A 461 -14.20 0.46 -3.50
N ASN A 462 -15.53 0.61 -3.47
CA ASN A 462 -16.20 1.66 -2.73
C ASN A 462 -17.57 1.20 -2.20
N PRO A 463 -18.11 1.89 -1.19
CA PRO A 463 -19.34 1.46 -0.52
C PRO A 463 -20.63 1.61 -1.36
N LEU A 464 -20.56 2.15 -2.57
CA LEU A 464 -21.73 2.42 -3.43
C LEU A 464 -21.93 1.38 -4.53
N MET A 465 -20.90 0.57 -4.83
CA MET A 465 -20.88 -0.27 -6.01
C MET A 465 -20.82 -1.77 -5.67
N PRO A 466 -21.34 -2.63 -6.54
CA PRO A 466 -21.26 -4.08 -6.35
C PRO A 466 -19.82 -4.59 -6.49
N LEU A 467 -19.59 -5.82 -5.98
CA LEU A 467 -18.32 -6.51 -6.10
C LEU A 467 -18.47 -7.84 -6.85
N LYS A 468 -17.49 -8.12 -7.71
CA LYS A 468 -17.17 -9.44 -8.25
C LYS A 468 -15.86 -9.95 -7.66
N PRO A 469 -15.60 -11.24 -7.64
CA PRO A 469 -14.30 -11.78 -7.20
C PRO A 469 -13.15 -11.08 -7.92
N CYS A 470 -12.14 -10.67 -7.16
CA CYS A 470 -10.92 -10.01 -7.63
C CYS A 470 -11.09 -8.62 -8.28
N ALA A 471 -12.32 -8.12 -8.46
CA ALA A 471 -12.59 -6.84 -9.11
C ALA A 471 -12.30 -5.64 -8.21
N PHE A 472 -12.09 -4.50 -8.83
CA PHE A 472 -12.16 -3.16 -8.24
C PHE A 472 -13.43 -2.49 -8.74
N SER A 473 -14.09 -1.70 -7.90
CA SER A 473 -15.36 -1.07 -8.31
C SER A 473 -15.16 0.00 -9.38
N ALA A 474 -14.17 0.89 -9.19
CA ALA A 474 -13.96 2.05 -10.06
C ALA A 474 -12.58 2.68 -9.81
N PRO A 475 -12.17 3.68 -10.61
CA PRO A 475 -11.11 4.60 -10.23
C PRO A 475 -11.46 5.34 -8.94
N CYS A 476 -10.44 5.66 -8.14
CA CYS A 476 -10.62 6.53 -6.99
C CYS A 476 -11.16 7.89 -7.44
N PRO A 477 -12.11 8.52 -6.72
CA PRO A 477 -12.58 9.85 -7.05
C PRO A 477 -11.42 10.84 -7.26
N GLY A 478 -11.47 11.63 -8.34
CA GLY A 478 -10.40 12.54 -8.76
C GLY A 478 -9.26 11.91 -9.55
N ILE A 479 -9.26 10.60 -9.77
CA ILE A 479 -8.27 9.93 -10.63
C ILE A 479 -8.88 9.66 -12.01
N ALA A 480 -8.36 10.36 -13.03
CA ALA A 480 -8.77 10.21 -14.43
C ALA A 480 -8.13 8.96 -15.07
N ALA A 481 -8.34 7.79 -14.45
CA ALA A 481 -7.79 6.53 -14.95
C ALA A 481 -8.54 6.03 -16.18
N ASP A 482 -7.81 5.32 -17.04
CA ASP A 482 -8.37 4.63 -18.21
C ASP A 482 -7.52 3.40 -18.56
N VAL A 483 -8.03 2.56 -19.46
CA VAL A 483 -7.31 1.44 -20.05
C VAL A 483 -7.08 1.74 -21.52
N ALA A 484 -5.81 1.75 -21.94
CA ALA A 484 -5.40 2.16 -23.28
C ALA A 484 -4.81 1.00 -24.10
N ASP A 485 -5.09 1.01 -25.40
CA ASP A 485 -4.42 0.16 -26.38
C ASP A 485 -2.98 0.62 -26.69
N GLU A 486 -2.35 -0.01 -27.67
CA GLU A 486 -0.96 0.32 -28.07
C GLU A 486 -0.82 1.74 -28.64
N ASN A 487 -1.90 2.31 -29.16
CA ASN A 487 -1.95 3.65 -29.76
C ASN A 487 -2.40 4.73 -28.76
N GLY A 488 -2.70 4.35 -27.50
CA GLY A 488 -3.23 5.26 -26.50
C GLY A 488 -4.74 5.46 -26.56
N GLY A 489 -5.45 4.71 -27.40
CA GLY A 489 -6.92 4.72 -27.51
C GLY A 489 -7.56 3.98 -26.33
N SER A 490 -8.68 4.52 -25.80
CA SER A 490 -9.42 3.87 -24.71
C SER A 490 -10.06 2.55 -25.17
N VAL A 491 -9.90 1.48 -24.39
CA VAL A 491 -10.48 0.17 -24.67
C VAL A 491 -11.37 -0.31 -23.52
N ARG A 492 -12.37 -1.13 -23.88
CA ARG A 492 -13.29 -1.80 -22.97
C ARG A 492 -13.40 -3.27 -23.36
N ASN A 493 -13.62 -4.16 -22.41
CA ASN A 493 -13.65 -5.61 -22.63
C ASN A 493 -12.37 -6.15 -23.31
N ALA A 494 -11.27 -5.48 -23.10
CA ALA A 494 -9.96 -5.83 -23.62
C ALA A 494 -8.88 -5.45 -22.59
N VAL A 495 -7.77 -6.17 -22.63
CA VAL A 495 -6.60 -5.86 -21.81
C VAL A 495 -5.82 -4.71 -22.46
N GLY A 496 -5.48 -3.72 -21.65
CA GLY A 496 -4.66 -2.59 -22.08
C GLY A 496 -3.80 -2.04 -20.95
N GLU A 497 -3.06 -1.00 -21.23
CA GLU A 497 -2.20 -0.30 -20.28
C GLU A 497 -3.03 0.56 -19.33
N LEU A 498 -2.77 0.49 -18.03
CA LEU A 498 -3.36 1.39 -17.04
C LEU A 498 -2.73 2.78 -17.15
N ILE A 499 -3.56 3.76 -17.45
CA ILE A 499 -3.12 5.15 -17.64
C ILE A 499 -3.92 6.12 -16.78
N ILE A 500 -3.33 7.32 -16.54
CA ILE A 500 -4.01 8.43 -15.87
C ILE A 500 -3.83 9.70 -16.72
N LYS A 501 -4.93 10.43 -16.96
CA LYS A 501 -5.01 11.54 -17.92
C LYS A 501 -5.08 12.94 -17.26
N ALA A 502 -5.12 13.02 -15.93
CA ALA A 502 -5.15 14.29 -15.21
C ALA A 502 -4.34 14.19 -13.91
N PRO A 503 -3.76 15.29 -13.41
CA PRO A 503 -3.03 15.27 -12.15
C PRO A 503 -3.98 15.15 -10.96
N TRP A 504 -3.45 14.67 -9.82
CA TRP A 504 -4.16 14.54 -8.55
C TRP A 504 -3.26 14.97 -7.40
N ILE A 505 -3.84 15.37 -6.28
CA ILE A 505 -3.10 15.98 -5.16
C ILE A 505 -2.02 15.06 -4.59
N GLY A 506 -2.26 13.74 -4.56
CA GLY A 506 -1.33 12.71 -4.07
C GLY A 506 -0.22 12.32 -5.04
N MET A 507 -0.21 12.84 -6.28
CA MET A 507 0.84 12.53 -7.25
C MET A 507 2.22 12.90 -6.68
N THR A 508 3.20 11.98 -6.79
CA THR A 508 4.58 12.30 -6.40
C THR A 508 5.07 13.56 -7.12
N ARG A 509 5.89 14.34 -6.46
CA ARG A 509 6.52 15.53 -7.09
C ARG A 509 7.76 15.16 -7.91
N GLY A 510 7.90 13.88 -8.23
CA GLY A 510 9.00 13.30 -8.98
C GLY A 510 9.89 12.40 -8.13
N PHE A 511 11.02 11.98 -8.69
CA PHE A 511 12.02 11.26 -7.94
C PHE A 511 13.05 12.22 -7.34
N TRP A 512 13.43 11.96 -6.10
CA TRP A 512 14.43 12.74 -5.38
C TRP A 512 15.72 12.82 -6.17
N LYS A 513 16.16 14.05 -6.50
CA LYS A 513 17.34 14.36 -7.31
C LYS A 513 17.40 13.69 -8.71
N ASP A 514 16.29 13.12 -9.21
CA ASP A 514 16.32 12.37 -10.49
C ASP A 514 15.05 12.66 -11.34
N ARG A 515 14.92 13.92 -11.78
CA ARG A 515 13.79 14.39 -12.58
C ARG A 515 13.64 13.63 -13.90
N GLN A 516 14.77 13.34 -14.58
CA GLN A 516 14.71 12.70 -15.89
C GLN A 516 14.18 11.27 -15.78
N ARG A 517 14.64 10.51 -14.81
CA ARG A 517 14.15 9.15 -14.57
C ARG A 517 12.66 9.10 -14.26
N TYR A 518 12.12 10.09 -13.58
CA TYR A 518 10.68 10.23 -13.35
C TYR A 518 9.92 10.39 -14.66
N LEU A 519 10.37 11.28 -15.54
CA LEU A 519 9.77 11.47 -16.86
C LEU A 519 9.87 10.22 -17.72
N ASP A 520 11.05 9.59 -17.77
CA ASP A 520 11.27 8.38 -18.56
C ASP A 520 10.40 7.21 -18.07
N THR A 521 10.15 7.14 -16.76
CA THR A 521 9.38 6.04 -16.16
C THR A 521 7.90 6.12 -16.46
N TYR A 522 7.29 7.30 -16.37
CA TYR A 522 5.82 7.45 -16.36
C TYR A 522 5.26 8.29 -17.50
N TRP A 523 6.06 9.13 -18.16
CA TRP A 523 5.56 10.14 -19.08
C TRP A 523 6.14 10.04 -20.50
N SER A 524 6.99 9.05 -20.76
CA SER A 524 7.72 8.94 -22.03
C SER A 524 6.91 8.30 -23.16
N ARG A 525 5.82 7.56 -22.86
CA ARG A 525 5.11 6.78 -23.86
C ARG A 525 4.10 7.60 -24.66
N TRP A 526 3.31 8.42 -23.99
CA TRP A 526 2.33 9.31 -24.61
C TRP A 526 2.38 10.68 -23.96
N GLU A 527 2.21 11.71 -24.75
CA GLU A 527 2.25 13.09 -24.27
C GLU A 527 1.14 13.35 -23.26
N ASN A 528 1.48 13.94 -22.11
CA ASN A 528 0.54 14.27 -21.03
C ASN A 528 -0.29 13.10 -20.50
N VAL A 529 0.24 11.88 -20.57
CA VAL A 529 -0.41 10.68 -20.05
C VAL A 529 0.54 9.95 -19.11
N TRP A 530 0.13 9.76 -17.86
CA TRP A 530 0.83 8.89 -16.92
C TRP A 530 0.60 7.43 -17.30
N VAL A 531 1.65 6.69 -17.54
CA VAL A 531 1.63 5.24 -17.78
C VAL A 531 2.09 4.54 -16.53
N HIS A 532 1.17 3.80 -15.86
CA HIS A 532 1.49 3.21 -14.56
C HIS A 532 2.39 1.97 -14.65
N GLY A 533 2.36 1.29 -15.77
CA GLY A 533 3.12 0.07 -15.99
C GLY A 533 2.40 -1.17 -15.44
N ASP A 534 1.07 -1.14 -15.35
CA ASP A 534 0.20 -2.27 -15.07
C ASP A 534 -0.74 -2.52 -16.25
N PHE A 535 -1.04 -3.78 -16.54
CA PHE A 535 -2.17 -4.11 -17.39
C PHE A 535 -3.45 -4.15 -16.59
N ALA A 536 -4.49 -3.59 -17.21
CA ALA A 536 -5.83 -3.56 -16.67
C ALA A 536 -6.87 -3.93 -17.72
N ALA A 537 -8.06 -4.26 -17.27
CA ALA A 537 -9.25 -4.44 -18.09
C ALA A 537 -10.46 -3.87 -17.38
N ILE A 538 -11.46 -3.46 -18.17
CA ILE A 538 -12.79 -3.04 -17.68
C ILE A 538 -13.80 -3.96 -18.33
N ASP A 539 -14.61 -4.65 -17.51
CA ASP A 539 -15.62 -5.58 -18.01
C ASP A 539 -16.93 -4.89 -18.45
N ASN A 540 -17.93 -5.68 -18.89
CA ASN A 540 -19.22 -5.18 -19.34
C ASN A 540 -20.05 -4.52 -18.23
N ASP A 541 -19.78 -4.83 -16.96
CA ASP A 541 -20.44 -4.21 -15.80
C ASP A 541 -19.70 -2.96 -15.31
N GLY A 542 -18.63 -2.55 -16.00
CA GLY A 542 -17.80 -1.39 -15.67
C GLY A 542 -16.81 -1.64 -14.52
N LEU A 543 -16.65 -2.89 -14.08
CA LEU A 543 -15.72 -3.26 -13.03
C LEU A 543 -14.30 -3.43 -13.59
N TRP A 544 -13.32 -3.08 -12.77
CA TRP A 544 -11.92 -3.04 -13.16
C TRP A 544 -11.16 -4.26 -12.66
N TYR A 545 -10.17 -4.67 -13.43
CA TYR A 545 -9.25 -5.76 -13.09
C TYR A 545 -7.81 -5.33 -13.34
N ILE A 546 -6.93 -5.60 -12.39
CA ILE A 546 -5.48 -5.43 -12.56
C ILE A 546 -4.89 -6.82 -12.80
N LEU A 547 -4.22 -6.98 -13.94
CA LEU A 547 -3.76 -8.27 -14.46
C LEU A 547 -2.26 -8.50 -14.27
N GLY A 548 -1.57 -7.55 -13.61
CA GLY A 548 -0.15 -7.58 -13.32
C GLY A 548 0.64 -6.49 -14.02
N ARG A 549 1.96 -6.52 -13.85
CA ARG A 549 2.85 -5.51 -14.42
C ARG A 549 2.95 -5.65 -15.94
N SER A 550 2.93 -4.53 -16.64
CA SER A 550 3.10 -4.52 -18.10
C SER A 550 4.54 -4.83 -18.54
N ASP A 551 5.52 -4.52 -17.69
CA ASP A 551 6.93 -4.87 -17.86
C ASP A 551 7.24 -6.36 -17.55
N ASP A 552 6.42 -7.03 -16.75
CA ASP A 552 6.49 -8.47 -16.49
C ASP A 552 5.73 -9.31 -17.56
N THR A 553 5.02 -8.66 -18.47
CA THR A 553 4.20 -9.35 -19.47
C THR A 553 5.02 -10.19 -20.44
N ILE A 554 4.56 -11.41 -20.63
CA ILE A 554 5.17 -12.38 -21.54
C ILE A 554 4.56 -12.22 -22.93
N LYS A 555 5.37 -11.86 -23.92
CA LYS A 555 4.92 -11.71 -25.32
C LYS A 555 5.28 -12.96 -26.11
N ILE A 556 4.30 -13.78 -26.46
CA ILE A 556 4.48 -15.04 -27.20
C ILE A 556 3.74 -14.93 -28.53
N ALA A 557 4.47 -14.97 -29.64
CA ALA A 557 3.91 -14.95 -30.98
C ALA A 557 2.85 -13.85 -31.20
N GLY A 558 3.14 -12.64 -30.73
CA GLY A 558 2.25 -11.47 -30.82
C GLY A 558 1.10 -11.43 -29.80
N LYS A 559 0.91 -12.48 -29.00
CA LYS A 559 -0.05 -12.48 -27.87
C LYS A 559 0.62 -12.02 -26.61
N ARG A 560 -0.13 -11.29 -25.76
CA ARG A 560 0.31 -10.87 -24.45
C ARG A 560 -0.31 -11.76 -23.39
N LEU A 561 0.50 -12.23 -22.47
CA LEU A 561 0.12 -13.09 -21.37
C LEU A 561 0.54 -12.43 -20.05
N GLY A 562 -0.44 -12.19 -19.15
CA GLY A 562 -0.18 -11.76 -17.80
C GLY A 562 0.38 -12.94 -16.98
N PRO A 563 1.52 -12.80 -16.27
CA PRO A 563 2.04 -13.88 -15.43
C PRO A 563 0.98 -14.43 -14.45
N ALA A 564 0.25 -13.56 -13.77
CA ALA A 564 -0.77 -13.94 -12.79
C ALA A 564 -1.89 -14.81 -13.38
N GLU A 565 -2.20 -14.63 -14.67
CA GLU A 565 -3.24 -15.41 -15.36
C GLU A 565 -2.85 -16.89 -15.43
N VAL A 566 -1.63 -17.19 -15.87
CA VAL A 566 -1.17 -18.57 -15.98
C VAL A 566 -0.77 -19.16 -14.61
N GLU A 567 -0.25 -18.36 -13.71
CA GLU A 567 0.03 -18.78 -12.33
C GLU A 567 -1.25 -19.25 -11.62
N SER A 568 -2.36 -18.55 -11.84
CA SER A 568 -3.68 -18.92 -11.31
C SER A 568 -4.16 -20.29 -11.78
N ILE A 569 -3.77 -20.72 -12.97
CA ILE A 569 -4.11 -22.05 -13.48
C ILE A 569 -3.36 -23.12 -12.67
N LEU A 570 -2.06 -22.91 -12.43
CA LEU A 570 -1.25 -23.91 -11.70
C LEU A 570 -1.69 -24.05 -10.24
N VAL A 571 -1.97 -22.95 -9.55
CA VAL A 571 -2.33 -23.01 -8.12
C VAL A 571 -3.74 -23.56 -7.85
N ARG A 572 -4.56 -23.79 -8.87
CA ARG A 572 -5.81 -24.56 -8.75
C ARG A 572 -5.58 -26.06 -8.65
N HIS A 573 -4.40 -26.53 -9.00
CA HIS A 573 -4.04 -27.94 -8.81
C HIS A 573 -3.73 -28.17 -7.32
N GLU A 574 -4.39 -29.14 -6.69
CA GLU A 574 -4.28 -29.43 -5.24
C GLU A 574 -2.85 -29.69 -4.77
N SER A 575 -1.99 -30.15 -5.68
CA SER A 575 -0.58 -30.40 -5.42
C SER A 575 0.33 -29.17 -5.51
N ILE A 576 -0.17 -27.96 -5.86
CA ILE A 576 0.63 -26.75 -6.07
C ILE A 576 0.20 -25.67 -5.10
N VAL A 577 1.15 -25.19 -4.29
CA VAL A 577 0.89 -24.10 -3.31
C VAL A 577 1.22 -22.73 -3.84
N GLU A 578 2.21 -22.63 -4.73
CA GLU A 578 2.60 -21.36 -5.36
C GLU A 578 3.12 -21.60 -6.77
N ALA A 579 3.01 -20.55 -7.60
CA ALA A 579 3.57 -20.56 -8.93
C ALA A 579 4.09 -19.19 -9.33
N ALA A 580 5.06 -19.17 -10.26
CA ALA A 580 5.54 -17.97 -10.93
C ALA A 580 5.76 -18.24 -12.42
N ALA A 581 5.44 -17.24 -13.24
CA ALA A 581 5.62 -17.30 -14.69
C ALA A 581 6.58 -16.22 -15.16
N ILE A 582 7.49 -16.59 -16.06
CA ILE A 582 8.39 -15.65 -16.73
C ILE A 582 8.44 -15.90 -18.24
N GLY A 583 8.77 -14.84 -19.00
CA GLY A 583 9.13 -14.93 -20.40
C GLY A 583 10.66 -15.08 -20.56
N ALA A 584 11.10 -16.19 -21.15
CA ALA A 584 12.45 -16.34 -21.61
C ALA A 584 12.57 -15.88 -23.08
N PRO A 585 13.62 -15.16 -23.51
CA PRO A 585 13.76 -14.70 -24.89
C PRO A 585 13.74 -15.86 -25.90
N HIS A 586 13.05 -15.67 -27.01
CA HIS A 586 12.98 -16.63 -28.13
C HIS A 586 13.05 -15.90 -29.46
N GLU A 587 13.94 -16.32 -30.35
CA GLU A 587 14.26 -15.62 -31.61
C GLU A 587 13.06 -15.37 -32.53
N VAL A 588 12.11 -16.30 -32.59
CA VAL A 588 10.97 -16.23 -33.49
C VAL A 588 9.68 -15.76 -32.80
N LYS A 589 9.47 -16.20 -31.54
CA LYS A 589 8.21 -15.96 -30.81
C LYS A 589 8.26 -14.72 -29.92
N GLY A 590 9.42 -14.05 -29.80
CA GLY A 590 9.68 -12.99 -28.85
C GLY A 590 10.01 -13.53 -27.47
N SER A 591 9.13 -14.35 -26.91
CA SER A 591 9.38 -15.07 -25.66
C SER A 591 8.76 -16.47 -25.70
N GLU A 592 9.26 -17.34 -24.83
CA GLU A 592 8.62 -18.61 -24.45
C GLU A 592 8.29 -18.60 -22.97
N LEU A 593 7.21 -19.30 -22.62
CA LEU A 593 6.68 -19.35 -21.26
C LEU A 593 7.45 -20.37 -20.43
N ILE A 594 8.04 -19.92 -19.35
CA ILE A 594 8.66 -20.76 -18.33
C ILE A 594 7.86 -20.61 -17.03
N LEU A 595 7.47 -21.72 -16.45
CA LEU A 595 6.70 -21.77 -15.20
C LEU A 595 7.54 -22.38 -14.10
N PHE A 596 7.47 -21.78 -12.93
CA PHE A 596 8.00 -22.32 -11.68
C PHE A 596 6.83 -22.68 -10.77
N ALA A 597 6.85 -23.88 -10.23
CA ALA A 597 5.79 -24.37 -9.36
C ALA A 597 6.38 -24.87 -8.05
N VAL A 598 5.78 -24.52 -6.93
CA VAL A 598 6.11 -24.99 -5.59
C VAL A 598 5.07 -26.06 -5.22
N PRO A 599 5.45 -27.35 -5.19
CA PRO A 599 4.54 -28.40 -4.79
C PRO A 599 4.23 -28.38 -3.29
N ALA A 600 3.04 -28.88 -2.93
CA ALA A 600 2.69 -29.09 -1.52
C ALA A 600 3.64 -30.10 -0.86
N PRO A 601 3.84 -30.02 0.47
CA PRO A 601 4.70 -30.95 1.19
C PRO A 601 4.30 -32.41 0.96
N GLY A 602 5.26 -33.25 0.61
CA GLY A 602 5.03 -34.68 0.36
C GLY A 602 4.56 -35.04 -1.05
N VAL A 603 4.37 -34.05 -1.93
CA VAL A 603 4.01 -34.31 -3.34
C VAL A 603 5.26 -34.69 -4.14
N GLU A 604 5.14 -35.75 -4.94
CA GLU A 604 6.22 -36.22 -5.82
C GLU A 604 6.38 -35.29 -7.03
N ARG A 605 7.62 -34.82 -7.25
CA ARG A 605 7.99 -33.89 -8.34
C ARG A 605 8.33 -34.65 -9.62
N GLY A 606 7.34 -35.39 -10.15
CA GLY A 606 7.54 -36.27 -11.31
C GLY A 606 7.02 -35.71 -12.64
N GLU A 607 7.31 -36.46 -13.72
CA GLU A 607 6.82 -36.14 -15.06
C GLU A 607 5.28 -36.25 -15.18
N ALA A 608 4.63 -37.03 -14.32
CA ALA A 608 3.17 -37.14 -14.28
C ALA A 608 2.55 -35.79 -13.88
N LEU A 609 2.96 -35.21 -12.76
CA LEU A 609 2.49 -33.91 -12.30
C LEU A 609 2.83 -32.81 -13.31
N ARG A 610 4.04 -32.83 -13.89
CA ARG A 610 4.45 -31.84 -14.91
C ARG A 610 3.52 -31.90 -16.13
N ARG A 611 3.15 -33.07 -16.58
CA ARG A 611 2.21 -33.27 -17.71
C ARG A 611 0.80 -32.79 -17.36
N GLU A 612 0.28 -33.11 -16.19
CA GLU A 612 -1.03 -32.63 -15.74
C GLU A 612 -1.10 -31.11 -15.71
N LEU A 613 -0.12 -30.45 -15.13
CA LEU A 613 -0.03 -28.99 -15.09
C LEU A 613 0.10 -28.39 -16.49
N HIS A 614 0.87 -29.01 -17.37
CA HIS A 614 1.00 -28.59 -18.77
C HIS A 614 -0.33 -28.69 -19.50
N GLU A 615 -1.05 -29.81 -19.35
CA GLU A 615 -2.36 -30.02 -19.94
C GLU A 615 -3.40 -29.01 -19.45
N MET A 616 -3.41 -28.66 -18.15
CA MET A 616 -4.27 -27.62 -17.60
C MET A 616 -4.01 -26.26 -18.27
N VAL A 617 -2.75 -25.85 -18.39
CA VAL A 617 -2.41 -24.58 -19.06
C VAL A 617 -2.82 -24.61 -20.53
N VAL A 618 -2.57 -25.69 -21.23
CA VAL A 618 -2.94 -25.84 -22.67
C VAL A 618 -4.46 -25.85 -22.85
N ALA A 619 -5.21 -26.48 -21.95
CA ALA A 619 -6.67 -26.51 -22.03
C ALA A 619 -7.28 -25.11 -21.90
N GLU A 620 -6.76 -24.27 -21.02
CA GLU A 620 -7.31 -22.93 -20.78
C GLU A 620 -6.73 -21.86 -21.69
N MET A 621 -5.41 -21.87 -21.90
CA MET A 621 -4.70 -20.82 -22.66
C MET A 621 -4.54 -21.15 -24.13
N GLY A 622 -4.76 -22.40 -24.51
CA GLY A 622 -4.56 -22.91 -25.85
C GLY A 622 -3.09 -23.25 -26.17
N ARG A 623 -2.88 -24.11 -27.17
CA ARG A 623 -1.56 -24.62 -27.58
C ARG A 623 -0.54 -23.53 -27.94
N ALA A 624 -1.01 -22.36 -28.41
CA ALA A 624 -0.12 -21.26 -28.77
C ALA A 624 0.62 -20.64 -27.56
N LEU A 625 0.07 -20.80 -26.36
CA LEU A 625 0.62 -20.33 -25.09
C LEU A 625 1.10 -21.48 -24.20
N ALA A 626 1.28 -22.68 -24.75
CA ALA A 626 1.79 -23.83 -24.02
C ALA A 626 3.15 -23.50 -23.36
N PRO A 627 3.36 -23.86 -22.09
CA PRO A 627 4.64 -23.62 -21.43
C PRO A 627 5.75 -24.45 -22.07
N LYS A 628 6.91 -23.84 -22.25
CA LYS A 628 8.14 -24.53 -22.71
C LYS A 628 8.69 -25.45 -21.64
N ALA A 629 8.59 -25.02 -20.40
CA ALA A 629 9.04 -25.78 -19.24
C ALA A 629 8.18 -25.46 -18.02
N ILE A 630 7.98 -26.46 -17.16
CA ILE A 630 7.45 -26.33 -15.79
C ILE A 630 8.52 -26.89 -14.87
N LEU A 631 9.08 -26.02 -14.02
CA LEU A 631 10.21 -26.31 -13.14
C LEU A 631 9.71 -26.32 -11.69
N PHE A 632 10.01 -27.39 -10.96
CA PHE A 632 9.66 -27.51 -9.55
C PHE A 632 10.76 -26.91 -8.69
N VAL A 633 10.37 -26.09 -7.71
CA VAL A 633 11.25 -25.45 -6.74
C VAL A 633 10.67 -25.57 -5.34
N ASP A 634 11.50 -25.45 -4.30
CA ASP A 634 11.06 -25.49 -2.91
C ASP A 634 10.40 -24.20 -2.46
N ASP A 635 10.86 -23.07 -3.02
CA ASP A 635 10.32 -21.73 -2.73
C ASP A 635 10.59 -20.77 -3.89
N LEU A 636 9.86 -19.65 -3.92
CA LEU A 636 10.05 -18.57 -4.87
C LEU A 636 10.75 -17.38 -4.20
N PRO A 637 11.63 -16.64 -4.91
CA PRO A 637 12.19 -15.39 -4.39
C PRO A 637 11.11 -14.40 -3.99
N LYS A 638 11.10 -13.96 -2.72
CA LYS A 638 10.04 -13.13 -2.14
C LYS A 638 10.57 -11.96 -1.34
N THR A 639 9.75 -10.93 -1.25
CA THR A 639 9.88 -9.90 -0.22
C THR A 639 9.35 -10.42 1.12
N ARG A 640 9.64 -9.71 2.23
CA ARG A 640 9.14 -10.06 3.58
C ARG A 640 7.60 -10.07 3.69
N ASN A 641 6.93 -9.33 2.82
CA ASN A 641 5.47 -9.35 2.70
C ASN A 641 5.00 -10.45 1.72
N ALA A 642 5.85 -11.42 1.48
CA ALA A 642 5.63 -12.59 0.63
C ALA A 642 5.31 -12.27 -0.85
N LYS A 643 5.58 -11.06 -1.33
CA LYS A 643 5.42 -10.71 -2.75
C LYS A 643 6.51 -11.40 -3.58
N VAL A 644 6.10 -12.21 -4.56
CA VAL A 644 7.01 -12.89 -5.49
C VAL A 644 7.78 -11.90 -6.35
N MET A 645 9.09 -12.06 -6.41
CA MET A 645 10.00 -11.17 -7.16
C MET A 645 10.33 -11.77 -8.54
N ARG A 646 9.36 -11.70 -9.49
CA ARG A 646 9.51 -12.29 -10.85
C ARG A 646 10.74 -11.80 -11.58
N ARG A 647 11.12 -10.54 -11.40
CA ARG A 647 12.35 -9.99 -11.95
C ARG A 647 13.57 -10.82 -11.52
N MET A 648 13.64 -11.22 -10.26
CA MET A 648 14.75 -12.04 -9.74
C MET A 648 14.70 -13.48 -10.27
N ILE A 649 13.50 -14.05 -10.37
CA ILE A 649 13.30 -15.36 -10.99
C ILE A 649 13.83 -15.33 -12.44
N ARG A 650 13.43 -14.32 -13.20
CA ARG A 650 13.86 -14.15 -14.59
C ARG A 650 15.37 -13.94 -14.69
N ALA A 651 15.94 -13.08 -13.86
CA ALA A 651 17.39 -12.84 -13.86
C ALA A 651 18.17 -14.11 -13.50
N ALA A 652 17.78 -14.83 -12.45
CA ALA A 652 18.39 -16.08 -12.05
C ALA A 652 18.32 -17.14 -13.16
N TYR A 653 17.13 -17.32 -13.76
CA TYR A 653 16.93 -18.28 -14.86
C TYR A 653 17.76 -17.95 -16.09
N LEU A 654 17.89 -16.67 -16.45
CA LEU A 654 18.64 -16.21 -17.62
C LEU A 654 20.14 -16.02 -17.36
N GLY A 655 20.59 -16.11 -16.10
CA GLY A 655 21.98 -15.85 -15.73
C GLY A 655 22.35 -14.36 -15.79
N LEU A 656 21.38 -13.48 -15.60
CA LEU A 656 21.53 -12.02 -15.61
C LEU A 656 21.75 -11.49 -14.18
N ASP A 657 22.24 -10.24 -14.09
CA ASP A 657 22.29 -9.52 -12.82
C ASP A 657 20.86 -9.28 -12.29
N ALA A 658 20.62 -9.68 -11.04
CA ALA A 658 19.34 -9.48 -10.38
C ALA A 658 19.08 -8.03 -9.93
N GLY A 659 20.09 -7.15 -9.94
CA GLY A 659 20.00 -5.77 -9.46
C GLY A 659 19.74 -5.69 -7.95
N ASP A 660 18.91 -4.73 -7.50
CA ASP A 660 18.60 -4.54 -6.08
C ASP A 660 17.91 -5.77 -5.47
N THR A 661 18.63 -6.47 -4.59
CA THR A 661 18.17 -7.65 -3.85
C THR A 661 17.80 -7.33 -2.40
N SER A 662 17.83 -6.07 -2.01
CA SER A 662 17.69 -5.62 -0.62
C SER A 662 16.38 -6.01 0.07
N SER A 663 15.32 -6.23 -0.70
CA SER A 663 14.00 -6.66 -0.21
C SER A 663 13.80 -8.18 -0.20
N LEU A 664 14.78 -8.95 -0.68
CA LEU A 664 14.73 -10.41 -0.76
C LEU A 664 14.94 -11.05 0.63
N VAL A 665 14.05 -11.96 1.04
CA VAL A 665 14.15 -12.62 2.35
C VAL A 665 14.69 -14.04 2.28
N ASN A 666 14.65 -14.67 1.12
CA ASN A 666 15.04 -16.06 0.89
C ASN A 666 16.05 -16.20 -0.26
N PRO A 667 17.31 -15.78 -0.08
CA PRO A 667 18.32 -15.82 -1.15
C PRO A 667 18.53 -17.22 -1.75
N ALA A 668 18.39 -18.28 -0.96
CA ALA A 668 18.50 -19.66 -1.42
C ALA A 668 17.54 -19.98 -2.57
N ALA A 669 16.34 -19.40 -2.60
CA ALA A 669 15.39 -19.61 -3.69
C ALA A 669 15.92 -19.06 -5.04
N VAL A 670 16.76 -18.04 -5.03
CA VAL A 670 17.39 -17.52 -6.26
C VAL A 670 18.39 -18.52 -6.82
N ASP A 671 19.18 -19.15 -5.94
CA ASP A 671 20.17 -20.16 -6.35
C ASP A 671 19.47 -21.44 -6.83
N GLU A 672 18.35 -21.80 -6.20
CA GLU A 672 17.52 -22.92 -6.65
C GLU A 672 16.95 -22.67 -8.06
N ILE A 673 16.38 -21.50 -8.33
CA ILE A 673 15.92 -21.09 -9.67
C ILE A 673 17.05 -21.20 -10.70
N ARG A 674 18.25 -20.77 -10.34
CA ARG A 674 19.42 -20.83 -11.24
C ARG A 674 19.80 -22.27 -11.60
N ASN A 675 19.61 -23.19 -10.68
CA ASN A 675 19.96 -24.60 -10.82
C ASN A 675 18.81 -25.49 -11.35
N ALA A 676 17.58 -24.95 -11.43
CA ALA A 676 16.40 -25.72 -11.84
C ALA A 676 16.25 -25.96 -13.35
N LYS A 677 17.29 -25.63 -14.16
CA LYS A 677 17.32 -25.77 -15.63
C LYS A 677 17.36 -27.21 -16.09
#